data_58342fb1d0c313460c1eb28078f4058e
#
_entry.id   58342fb1d0c313460c1eb28078f4058e
#
_cell.length_a   1.000
_cell.length_b   1.000
_cell.length_c   1.000
_cell.angle_alpha   90.00
_cell.angle_beta   90.00
_cell.angle_gamma   90.00
#
_symmetry.space_group_name_H-M   'P 1'
#
loop_
_entity.id
_entity.type
_entity.pdbx_description
1 polymer ?
#
loop_
_entity_poly.entity_id
_entity_poly.type
_entity_poly.pdbx_seq_one_letter_code
_entity_poly.pdbx_strand_id
1 'polypeptide(L)'
;METDREVVAMAVQRVASMLQRPDQLDKVEQYRRREARKKASVEARLKAAIQSQLDGVRTGLYQLHNALGDVKDIQGSLADVSKDWRQSIDTITSLKDVKDVVVQHSQLASAVENLKNIFSVPEIVKETCEMIEQAELLQAHRRLMDLECSRDDLMYEQFRLDSKNAHDMNLIRNYFGEVQGLSEELAKQLWMLAERGLVTVRRDPTMLVSVVRIIEREEKIDRRMLDRQKQTGFIPPGRPKRWRARLFQVLEATVNARIEGSQPETRESDKMWLVKLLEITRRNVLDDLLVVKTLMVQCFPSNYNIFSVFFNLYHRGVSACVQELAAEELESNEIVSLLTWVLNTYKSAEMMGHPELRSECDVETLEPLLPQDVVSRLLSKYIQTFTSNITGWLRKALDTDKKDWQKSTEPEADQDGYYQTTLPAIVFQMFEQNLQVAAQIDEAFKEEVLRLCLKQMNSFLRRYRDEAVTYKEEHLKDRQVPQCYVQYMIAIINNCQTFKDSINSLRMKYSRTKEATQNDAAIENSLNEVAREGCQFLLDEVFLDLEKLLSDLLTKNWLAGSNTTDAICLTVEDYFNDFAKIKKPYSEEMTRNAQRRVVVEYLQAIMQKRISFRNAEERKKGAERMIKEATQFRALFQKLSSSHDSDHLCDAIAAIAEVFNLTDPSLLYLEVSTLVSKYPDIREEHIMTLLAVRGDASRDMKQMIIETLSQNKPSAAASIPPVFRDIAVTSTVPKLLK
;
A
#
# COMPACT_ATOMS: atom_id res chain seq x y z
N MET A 1 -11.88 -42.48 9.47
CA MET A 1 -10.46 -42.75 9.75
C MET A 1 -9.53 -41.76 9.05
N GLU A 2 -9.77 -41.30 7.81
CA GLU A 2 -8.98 -40.22 7.19
C GLU A 2 -9.27 -38.84 7.82
N THR A 3 -10.52 -38.55 8.04
CA THR A 3 -10.94 -37.30 8.72
C THR A 3 -10.40 -37.15 10.14
N ASP A 4 -10.24 -38.26 10.87
CA ASP A 4 -9.72 -38.22 12.23
C ASP A 4 -8.20 -37.93 12.26
N ARG A 5 -7.45 -38.36 11.22
CA ARG A 5 -6.02 -38.05 11.09
C ARG A 5 -5.77 -36.58 10.73
N GLU A 6 -6.60 -36.02 9.87
CA GLU A 6 -6.52 -34.58 9.53
C GLU A 6 -6.87 -33.69 10.72
N VAL A 7 -7.90 -34.05 11.47
CA VAL A 7 -8.29 -33.32 12.69
C VAL A 7 -7.20 -33.38 13.76
N VAL A 8 -6.56 -34.55 13.94
CA VAL A 8 -5.43 -34.70 14.86
C VAL A 8 -4.22 -33.90 14.38
N ALA A 9 -3.92 -33.90 13.09
CA ALA A 9 -2.81 -33.13 12.53
C ALA A 9 -3.03 -31.60 12.71
N MET A 10 -4.24 -31.10 12.46
CA MET A 10 -4.61 -29.71 12.71
C MET A 10 -4.56 -29.35 14.20
N ALA A 11 -4.94 -30.25 15.07
CA ALA A 11 -4.85 -30.04 16.53
C ALA A 11 -3.41 -29.96 16.99
N VAL A 12 -2.53 -30.84 16.49
CA VAL A 12 -1.08 -30.82 16.78
C VAL A 12 -0.43 -29.53 16.27
N GLN A 13 -0.77 -29.10 15.07
CA GLN A 13 -0.26 -27.87 14.49
C GLN A 13 -0.71 -26.63 15.28
N ARG A 14 -1.95 -26.64 15.79
CA ARG A 14 -2.50 -25.58 16.62
C ARG A 14 -1.84 -25.52 18.00
N VAL A 15 -1.53 -26.65 18.60
CA VAL A 15 -0.78 -26.74 19.86
C VAL A 15 0.66 -26.28 19.65
N ALA A 16 1.29 -26.68 18.57
CA ALA A 16 2.64 -26.24 18.22
C ALA A 16 2.74 -24.73 17.98
N SER A 17 1.72 -24.13 17.36
CA SER A 17 1.65 -22.68 17.17
C SER A 17 1.40 -21.88 18.47
N MET A 18 0.86 -22.53 19.48
CA MET A 18 0.59 -21.91 20.80
C MET A 18 1.78 -22.00 21.76
N LEU A 19 2.80 -22.79 21.45
CA LEU A 19 3.93 -23.06 22.33
C LEU A 19 5.28 -22.71 21.67
N GLN A 20 5.31 -21.60 20.92
CA GLN A 20 6.51 -21.17 20.18
C GLN A 20 7.60 -20.49 21.02
N ARG A 21 7.34 -20.18 22.28
CA ARG A 21 8.30 -19.50 23.17
C ARG A 21 8.37 -20.17 24.54
N PRO A 22 9.55 -20.23 25.17
CA PRO A 22 9.73 -20.87 26.49
C PRO A 22 8.87 -20.29 27.61
N ASP A 23 8.55 -19.01 27.54
CA ASP A 23 7.69 -18.27 28.49
C ASP A 23 6.20 -18.62 28.39
N GLN A 24 5.81 -19.41 27.40
CA GLN A 24 4.43 -19.87 27.25
C GLN A 24 4.15 -21.21 27.95
N LEU A 25 5.20 -21.89 28.40
CA LEU A 25 5.06 -23.17 29.13
C LEU A 25 4.32 -23.03 30.46
N ASP A 26 4.49 -21.92 31.16
CA ASP A 26 3.79 -21.65 32.41
C ASP A 26 2.28 -21.45 32.25
N LYS A 27 1.83 -21.16 31.03
CA LYS A 27 0.42 -20.95 30.68
C LYS A 27 -0.26 -22.18 30.10
N VAL A 28 0.47 -23.28 29.88
CA VAL A 28 -0.06 -24.52 29.28
C VAL A 28 -1.28 -25.04 30.07
N GLU A 29 -1.22 -25.00 31.41
CA GLU A 29 -2.34 -25.47 32.21
C GLU A 29 -3.58 -24.57 32.10
N GLN A 30 -3.39 -23.27 31.87
CA GLN A 30 -4.49 -22.36 31.58
C GLN A 30 -5.11 -22.63 30.21
N TYR A 31 -4.27 -22.89 29.20
CA TYR A 31 -4.76 -23.25 27.84
C TYR A 31 -5.47 -24.59 27.88
N ARG A 32 -4.92 -25.58 28.59
CA ARG A 32 -5.54 -26.90 28.76
C ARG A 32 -6.91 -26.78 29.46
N ARG A 33 -7.03 -25.99 30.53
CA ARG A 33 -8.30 -25.73 31.18
C ARG A 33 -9.30 -24.98 30.31
N ARG A 34 -8.80 -24.05 29.47
CA ARG A 34 -9.65 -23.31 28.53
C ARG A 34 -10.17 -24.22 27.43
N GLU A 35 -9.31 -25.05 26.85
CA GLU A 35 -9.74 -26.00 25.81
C GLU A 35 -10.61 -27.14 26.39
N ALA A 36 -10.34 -27.58 27.61
CA ALA A 36 -11.21 -28.54 28.29
C ALA A 36 -12.61 -27.94 28.56
N ARG A 37 -12.71 -26.66 28.93
CA ARG A 37 -14.00 -25.98 29.07
C ARG A 37 -14.72 -25.85 27.71
N LYS A 38 -14.01 -25.53 26.64
CA LYS A 38 -14.60 -25.48 25.30
C LYS A 38 -15.08 -26.83 24.85
N LYS A 39 -14.27 -27.88 25.05
CA LYS A 39 -14.68 -29.26 24.74
C LYS A 39 -15.94 -29.66 25.51
N ALA A 40 -15.96 -29.43 26.83
CA ALA A 40 -17.14 -29.73 27.64
C ALA A 40 -18.38 -28.92 27.20
N SER A 41 -18.19 -27.65 26.82
CA SER A 41 -19.28 -26.84 26.30
C SER A 41 -19.81 -27.35 24.95
N VAL A 42 -18.94 -27.75 24.03
CA VAL A 42 -19.33 -28.34 22.73
C VAL A 42 -20.02 -29.70 22.92
N GLU A 43 -19.48 -30.55 23.78
CA GLU A 43 -20.08 -31.86 24.11
C GLU A 43 -21.46 -31.70 24.77
N ALA A 44 -21.61 -30.73 25.70
CA ALA A 44 -22.89 -30.42 26.30
C ALA A 44 -23.90 -29.89 25.27
N ARG A 45 -23.47 -29.00 24.37
CA ARG A 45 -24.33 -28.50 23.29
C ARG A 45 -24.72 -29.59 22.27
N LEU A 46 -23.77 -30.45 21.91
CA LEU A 46 -24.04 -31.57 21.02
C LEU A 46 -25.05 -32.55 21.65
N LYS A 47 -24.82 -32.89 22.93
CA LYS A 47 -25.72 -33.74 23.68
C LYS A 47 -27.13 -33.15 23.80
N ALA A 48 -27.22 -31.87 24.12
CA ALA A 48 -28.50 -31.16 24.18
C ALA A 48 -29.19 -31.09 22.82
N ALA A 49 -28.44 -30.84 21.73
CA ALA A 49 -28.99 -30.83 20.37
C ALA A 49 -29.50 -32.22 19.93
N ILE A 50 -28.74 -33.29 20.20
CA ILE A 50 -29.16 -34.67 19.91
C ILE A 50 -30.38 -35.01 20.73
N GLN A 51 -30.40 -34.67 22.02
CA GLN A 51 -31.57 -34.94 22.89
C GLN A 51 -32.81 -34.20 22.39
N SER A 52 -32.64 -32.89 22.05
CA SER A 52 -33.74 -32.07 21.52
C SER A 52 -34.30 -32.62 20.18
N GLN A 53 -33.42 -33.09 19.29
CA GLN A 53 -33.85 -33.71 18.03
C GLN A 53 -34.56 -35.04 18.27
N LEU A 54 -34.01 -35.87 19.18
CA LEU A 54 -34.63 -37.14 19.55
C LEU A 54 -36.03 -36.94 20.18
N ASP A 55 -36.14 -35.96 21.07
CA ASP A 55 -37.41 -35.62 21.71
C ASP A 55 -38.40 -35.03 20.67
N GLY A 56 -37.90 -34.20 19.74
CA GLY A 56 -38.69 -33.67 18.62
C GLY A 56 -39.24 -34.80 17.71
N VAL A 57 -38.38 -35.75 17.34
CA VAL A 57 -38.77 -36.88 16.52
C VAL A 57 -39.75 -37.78 17.27
N ARG A 58 -39.50 -38.02 18.57
CA ARG A 58 -40.39 -38.85 19.42
C ARG A 58 -41.75 -38.19 19.59
N THR A 59 -41.79 -36.88 19.80
CA THR A 59 -43.02 -36.10 19.89
C THR A 59 -43.77 -36.10 18.56
N GLY A 60 -43.06 -35.91 17.44
CA GLY A 60 -43.61 -35.95 16.10
C GLY A 60 -44.18 -37.33 15.74
N LEU A 61 -43.47 -38.41 16.11
CA LEU A 61 -43.99 -39.81 15.93
C LEU A 61 -45.21 -40.06 16.78
N TYR A 62 -45.23 -39.58 18.04
CA TYR A 62 -46.37 -39.68 18.92
C TYR A 62 -47.58 -38.91 18.36
N GLN A 63 -47.35 -37.68 17.87
CA GLN A 63 -48.41 -36.88 17.23
C GLN A 63 -48.92 -37.51 15.94
N LEU A 64 -48.03 -38.09 15.12
CA LEU A 64 -48.42 -38.83 13.90
C LEU A 64 -49.22 -40.08 14.25
N HIS A 65 -48.82 -40.81 15.30
CA HIS A 65 -49.54 -41.98 15.74
C HIS A 65 -50.95 -41.64 16.25
N ASN A 66 -51.04 -40.56 17.06
CA ASN A 66 -52.35 -40.09 17.52
C ASN A 66 -53.23 -39.60 16.36
N ALA A 67 -52.62 -38.75 15.44
CA ALA A 67 -53.34 -38.29 14.26
C ALA A 67 -53.85 -39.46 13.36
N LEU A 68 -53.07 -40.55 13.27
CA LEU A 68 -53.42 -41.69 12.53
C LEU A 68 -54.59 -42.46 13.24
N GLY A 69 -54.63 -42.47 14.57
CA GLY A 69 -55.75 -42.93 15.38
C GLY A 69 -56.95 -42.04 15.14
N ASP A 70 -56.84 -40.75 15.29
CA ASP A 70 -57.89 -39.76 15.10
C ASP A 70 -58.55 -39.89 13.66
N VAL A 71 -57.68 -40.06 12.63
CA VAL A 71 -58.14 -40.24 11.24
C VAL A 71 -58.91 -41.54 11.09
N LYS A 72 -58.53 -42.65 11.75
CA LYS A 72 -59.28 -43.91 11.71
C LYS A 72 -60.61 -43.79 12.42
N ASP A 73 -60.63 -43.09 13.56
CA ASP A 73 -61.84 -42.83 14.30
C ASP A 73 -62.80 -41.91 13.55
N ILE A 74 -62.27 -40.91 12.87
CA ILE A 74 -63.00 -40.01 11.97
C ILE A 74 -63.54 -40.83 10.77
N GLN A 75 -62.72 -41.73 10.17
CA GLN A 75 -63.16 -42.60 9.09
C GLN A 75 -64.28 -43.53 9.53
N GLY A 76 -64.15 -44.11 10.74
CA GLY A 76 -65.19 -44.90 11.34
C GLY A 76 -66.48 -44.11 11.55
N SER A 77 -66.37 -42.96 12.18
CA SER A 77 -67.50 -42.07 12.43
C SER A 77 -68.17 -41.56 11.13
N LEU A 78 -67.37 -41.26 10.09
CA LEU A 78 -67.86 -40.84 8.80
C LEU A 78 -68.61 -42.01 8.07
N ALA A 79 -68.11 -43.23 8.25
CA ALA A 79 -68.81 -44.42 7.71
C ALA A 79 -70.17 -44.66 8.40
N ASP A 80 -70.18 -44.49 9.72
CA ASP A 80 -71.43 -44.60 10.49
C ASP A 80 -72.41 -43.46 10.14
N VAL A 81 -71.95 -42.24 10.10
CA VAL A 81 -72.75 -41.09 9.65
C VAL A 81 -73.21 -41.25 8.20
N SER A 82 -72.37 -41.81 7.32
CA SER A 82 -72.81 -42.11 5.91
C SER A 82 -73.88 -43.19 5.85
N LYS A 83 -73.82 -44.15 6.75
CA LYS A 83 -74.81 -45.19 6.89
C LYS A 83 -76.14 -44.65 7.44
N ASP A 84 -76.04 -43.86 8.49
CA ASP A 84 -77.23 -43.22 9.09
C ASP A 84 -77.83 -42.17 8.15
N TRP A 85 -76.96 -41.43 7.41
CA TRP A 85 -77.38 -40.49 6.35
C TRP A 85 -78.20 -41.21 5.26
N ARG A 86 -77.75 -42.38 4.76
CA ARG A 86 -78.46 -43.14 3.75
C ARG A 86 -79.85 -43.70 4.26
N GLN A 87 -79.88 -44.07 5.53
CA GLN A 87 -81.17 -44.50 6.18
C GLN A 87 -82.09 -43.28 6.41
N SER A 88 -81.51 -42.08 6.68
CA SER A 88 -82.34 -40.87 6.86
C SER A 88 -82.82 -40.26 5.56
N ILE A 89 -82.05 -40.39 4.44
CA ILE A 89 -82.45 -39.88 3.12
C ILE A 89 -83.77 -40.46 2.65
N ASP A 90 -84.04 -41.76 2.87
CA ASP A 90 -85.32 -42.41 2.51
C ASP A 90 -86.50 -41.93 3.34
N THR A 91 -86.21 -41.41 4.57
CA THR A 91 -87.26 -40.89 5.45
C THR A 91 -87.51 -39.37 5.21
N ILE A 92 -86.57 -38.68 4.66
CA ILE A 92 -86.63 -37.19 4.50
C ILE A 92 -87.14 -36.74 3.12
N THR A 93 -87.24 -37.64 2.13
CA THR A 93 -87.75 -37.29 0.81
C THR A 93 -89.22 -36.84 0.82
N SER A 94 -89.96 -37.04 1.93
CA SER A 94 -91.36 -36.63 2.11
C SER A 94 -91.50 -35.29 2.92
N LEU A 95 -90.47 -34.67 3.39
CA LEU A 95 -90.53 -33.47 4.29
C LEU A 95 -89.90 -32.20 3.68
N LYS A 96 -90.39 -31.80 2.50
CA LYS A 96 -89.94 -30.60 1.83
C LYS A 96 -90.11 -29.37 2.70
N ASP A 97 -91.18 -29.25 3.39
CA ASP A 97 -91.52 -28.12 4.29
C ASP A 97 -90.61 -28.04 5.52
N VAL A 98 -90.21 -29.24 6.07
CA VAL A 98 -89.25 -29.27 7.18
C VAL A 98 -87.85 -28.85 6.76
N LYS A 99 -87.44 -29.22 5.54
CA LYS A 99 -86.18 -28.78 4.97
C LYS A 99 -86.11 -27.27 4.81
N ASP A 100 -87.17 -26.68 4.30
CA ASP A 100 -87.28 -25.24 4.10
C ASP A 100 -87.24 -24.46 5.47
N VAL A 101 -87.92 -25.01 6.51
CA VAL A 101 -87.90 -24.51 7.87
C VAL A 101 -86.50 -24.64 8.51
N VAL A 102 -85.82 -25.78 8.33
CA VAL A 102 -84.48 -26.00 8.82
C VAL A 102 -83.47 -25.07 8.15
N VAL A 103 -83.61 -24.86 6.84
CA VAL A 103 -82.78 -23.90 6.12
C VAL A 103 -83.02 -22.47 6.64
N GLN A 104 -84.30 -22.10 6.84
CA GLN A 104 -84.63 -20.80 7.44
C GLN A 104 -84.16 -20.65 8.86
N HIS A 105 -84.28 -21.68 9.68
CA HIS A 105 -83.79 -21.73 11.05
C HIS A 105 -82.25 -21.59 11.09
N SER A 106 -81.51 -22.32 10.20
CA SER A 106 -80.11 -22.27 10.08
C SER A 106 -79.64 -20.86 9.63
N GLN A 107 -80.37 -20.26 8.68
CA GLN A 107 -80.10 -18.90 8.23
C GLN A 107 -80.31 -17.87 9.36
N LEU A 108 -81.44 -18.00 10.12
CA LEU A 108 -81.73 -17.18 11.27
C LEU A 108 -80.74 -17.36 12.40
N ALA A 109 -80.31 -18.61 12.70
CA ALA A 109 -79.31 -18.89 13.69
C ALA A 109 -77.94 -18.24 13.32
N SER A 110 -77.56 -18.44 12.03
CA SER A 110 -76.36 -17.76 11.51
C SER A 110 -76.51 -16.24 11.55
N ALA A 111 -77.67 -15.69 11.25
CA ALA A 111 -77.93 -14.23 11.35
C ALA A 111 -77.85 -13.72 12.80
N VAL A 112 -78.39 -14.52 13.78
CA VAL A 112 -78.34 -14.17 15.21
C VAL A 112 -76.89 -14.23 15.71
N GLU A 113 -76.10 -15.24 15.27
CA GLU A 113 -74.67 -15.33 15.62
C GLU A 113 -73.90 -14.18 15.01
N ASN A 114 -74.12 -13.84 13.76
CA ASN A 114 -73.52 -12.68 13.10
C ASN A 114 -73.88 -11.36 13.80
N LEU A 115 -75.15 -11.19 14.19
CA LEU A 115 -75.59 -10.02 14.98
C LEU A 115 -74.86 -9.94 16.34
N LYS A 116 -74.76 -11.07 17.03
CA LYS A 116 -74.00 -11.11 18.29
C LYS A 116 -72.53 -10.71 18.09
N ASN A 117 -71.92 -11.22 17.03
CA ASN A 117 -70.52 -10.87 16.69
C ASN A 117 -70.41 -9.35 16.34
N ILE A 118 -71.38 -8.76 15.66
CA ILE A 118 -71.41 -7.34 15.37
C ILE A 118 -71.53 -6.50 16.65
N PHE A 119 -72.43 -6.80 17.57
CA PHE A 119 -72.63 -6.06 18.80
C PHE A 119 -71.45 -6.12 19.77
N SER A 120 -70.60 -7.15 19.70
CA SER A 120 -69.40 -7.30 20.50
C SER A 120 -68.16 -6.50 19.94
N VAL A 121 -68.26 -5.94 18.74
CA VAL A 121 -67.12 -5.25 18.10
C VAL A 121 -66.49 -4.17 18.96
N PRO A 122 -67.23 -3.21 19.59
CA PRO A 122 -66.59 -2.18 20.42
C PRO A 122 -65.85 -2.71 21.65
N GLU A 123 -66.36 -3.79 22.26
CA GLU A 123 -65.76 -4.46 23.40
C GLU A 123 -64.45 -5.19 22.97
N ILE A 124 -64.49 -5.92 21.88
CA ILE A 124 -63.34 -6.60 21.32
C ILE A 124 -62.25 -5.57 20.87
N VAL A 125 -62.66 -4.40 20.30
CA VAL A 125 -61.73 -3.35 19.94
C VAL A 125 -61.01 -2.85 21.18
N LYS A 126 -61.72 -2.59 22.27
CA LYS A 126 -61.14 -2.13 23.52
C LYS A 126 -60.14 -3.15 24.11
N GLU A 127 -60.59 -4.41 24.24
CA GLU A 127 -59.73 -5.50 24.73
C GLU A 127 -58.47 -5.67 23.85
N THR A 128 -58.63 -5.55 22.53
CA THR A 128 -57.50 -5.65 21.60
C THR A 128 -56.48 -4.49 21.76
N CYS A 129 -57.01 -3.26 22.05
CA CYS A 129 -56.17 -2.13 22.34
C CYS A 129 -55.33 -2.36 23.61
N GLU A 130 -55.96 -2.82 24.67
CA GLU A 130 -55.29 -3.19 25.93
C GLU A 130 -54.21 -4.27 25.74
N MET A 131 -54.47 -5.30 24.88
CA MET A 131 -53.49 -6.32 24.54
C MET A 131 -52.29 -5.75 23.75
N ILE A 132 -52.49 -4.76 22.87
CA ILE A 132 -51.42 -4.07 22.16
C ILE A 132 -50.55 -3.29 23.14
N GLU A 133 -51.14 -2.60 24.09
CA GLU A 133 -50.43 -1.86 25.14
C GLU A 133 -49.61 -2.79 26.05
N GLN A 134 -50.15 -4.01 26.34
CA GLN A 134 -49.45 -5.03 27.15
C GLN A 134 -48.42 -5.82 26.34
N ALA A 135 -48.21 -5.49 25.05
CA ALA A 135 -47.30 -6.18 24.13
C ALA A 135 -47.66 -7.68 23.87
N GLU A 136 -48.92 -8.07 24.08
CA GLU A 136 -49.41 -9.40 23.70
C GLU A 136 -49.76 -9.48 22.21
N LEU A 137 -48.79 -9.22 21.36
CA LEU A 137 -48.98 -8.94 19.93
C LEU A 137 -49.64 -10.06 19.14
N LEU A 138 -49.33 -11.32 19.46
CA LEU A 138 -49.94 -12.49 18.75
C LEU A 138 -51.41 -12.64 19.06
N GLN A 139 -51.83 -12.36 20.28
CA GLN A 139 -53.24 -12.43 20.68
C GLN A 139 -53.99 -11.22 20.12
N ALA A 140 -53.41 -10.03 20.24
CA ALA A 140 -53.97 -8.83 19.64
C ALA A 140 -54.19 -8.97 18.12
N HIS A 141 -53.18 -9.52 17.40
CA HIS A 141 -53.31 -9.79 15.97
C HIS A 141 -54.39 -10.82 15.64
N ARG A 142 -54.57 -11.85 16.48
CA ARG A 142 -55.64 -12.83 16.28
C ARG A 142 -57.01 -12.16 16.40
N ARG A 143 -57.22 -11.35 17.46
CA ARG A 143 -58.45 -10.59 17.65
C ARG A 143 -58.70 -9.61 16.49
N LEU A 144 -57.67 -8.91 16.07
CA LEU A 144 -57.72 -8.01 14.91
C LEU A 144 -58.15 -8.75 13.64
N MET A 145 -57.58 -9.94 13.38
CA MET A 145 -57.96 -10.77 12.24
C MET A 145 -59.44 -11.18 12.28
N ASP A 146 -59.96 -11.56 13.45
CA ASP A 146 -61.35 -11.92 13.62
C ASP A 146 -62.27 -10.72 13.30
N LEU A 147 -61.89 -9.52 13.76
CA LEU A 147 -62.61 -8.26 13.45
C LEU A 147 -62.53 -7.93 11.95
N GLU A 148 -61.33 -8.00 11.34
CA GLU A 148 -61.16 -7.74 9.90
C GLU A 148 -61.96 -8.79 9.06
N CYS A 149 -61.92 -10.09 9.42
CA CYS A 149 -62.69 -11.10 8.73
C CYS A 149 -64.19 -10.79 8.80
N SER A 150 -64.73 -10.46 9.97
CA SER A 150 -66.14 -10.07 10.15
C SER A 150 -66.51 -8.88 9.30
N ARG A 151 -65.69 -7.84 9.27
CA ARG A 151 -65.88 -6.66 8.40
C ARG A 151 -65.86 -7.04 6.92
N ASP A 152 -64.83 -7.79 6.49
CA ASP A 152 -64.56 -8.09 5.09
C ASP A 152 -65.63 -9.03 4.51
N ASP A 153 -66.14 -9.96 5.32
CA ASP A 153 -67.19 -10.86 4.92
C ASP A 153 -68.52 -10.10 4.77
N LEU A 154 -68.86 -9.22 5.70
CA LEU A 154 -70.06 -8.36 5.57
C LEU A 154 -69.96 -7.43 4.34
N MET A 155 -68.82 -6.81 4.11
CA MET A 155 -68.61 -5.97 2.94
C MET A 155 -68.61 -6.76 1.63
N TYR A 156 -68.13 -8.00 1.62
CA TYR A 156 -68.18 -8.86 0.44
C TYR A 156 -69.63 -9.32 0.11
N GLU A 157 -70.39 -9.72 1.14
CA GLU A 157 -71.80 -10.07 0.94
C GLU A 157 -72.61 -8.89 0.42
N GLN A 158 -72.39 -7.68 0.97
CA GLN A 158 -73.02 -6.49 0.47
C GLN A 158 -72.63 -6.17 -0.98
N PHE A 159 -71.34 -6.33 -1.32
CA PHE A 159 -70.83 -6.18 -2.70
C PHE A 159 -71.49 -7.16 -3.65
N ARG A 160 -71.71 -8.40 -3.19
CA ARG A 160 -72.36 -9.47 -3.97
C ARG A 160 -73.84 -9.21 -4.18
N LEU A 161 -74.53 -8.65 -3.18
CA LEU A 161 -75.95 -8.35 -3.24
C LEU A 161 -76.26 -7.09 -4.09
N ASP A 162 -75.55 -6.03 -3.87
CA ASP A 162 -75.68 -4.79 -4.64
C ASP A 162 -74.36 -3.99 -4.66
N SER A 163 -73.58 -4.19 -5.73
CA SER A 163 -72.29 -3.56 -5.92
C SER A 163 -72.36 -2.01 -6.08
N LYS A 164 -73.57 -1.44 -6.29
CA LYS A 164 -73.77 0.01 -6.47
C LYS A 164 -74.27 0.73 -5.22
N ASN A 165 -74.64 0.01 -4.18
CA ASN A 165 -75.13 0.61 -2.96
C ASN A 165 -73.97 1.13 -2.07
N ALA A 166 -73.55 2.37 -2.34
CA ALA A 166 -72.48 3.01 -1.60
C ALA A 166 -72.89 3.37 -0.15
N HIS A 167 -74.18 3.52 0.15
CA HIS A 167 -74.65 3.89 1.48
C HIS A 167 -74.39 2.79 2.51
N ASP A 168 -74.83 1.57 2.22
CA ASP A 168 -74.66 0.45 3.14
C ASP A 168 -73.18 0.06 3.30
N MET A 169 -72.41 0.15 2.21
CA MET A 169 -70.96 -0.05 2.28
C MET A 169 -70.27 1.01 3.20
N ASN A 170 -70.70 2.25 3.19
CA ASN A 170 -70.20 3.28 4.06
C ASN A 170 -70.64 3.09 5.52
N LEU A 171 -71.84 2.58 5.77
CA LEU A 171 -72.29 2.22 7.13
C LEU A 171 -71.44 1.17 7.74
N ILE A 172 -71.15 0.08 7.01
CA ILE A 172 -70.25 -0.98 7.49
C ILE A 172 -68.83 -0.42 7.72
N ARG A 173 -68.31 0.38 6.79
CA ARG A 173 -67.00 1.02 6.93
C ARG A 173 -66.92 1.91 8.17
N ASN A 174 -67.92 2.73 8.44
CA ASN A 174 -67.97 3.61 9.60
C ASN A 174 -68.07 2.81 10.90
N TYR A 175 -68.87 1.74 10.92
CA TYR A 175 -69.03 0.90 12.10
C TYR A 175 -67.73 0.19 12.50
N PHE A 176 -66.96 -0.30 11.51
CA PHE A 176 -65.65 -0.91 11.70
C PHE A 176 -64.51 0.12 11.59
N GLY A 177 -64.77 1.42 11.70
CA GLY A 177 -63.75 2.46 11.53
C GLY A 177 -62.57 2.30 12.47
N GLU A 178 -62.85 1.97 13.74
CA GLU A 178 -61.83 1.79 14.77
C GLU A 178 -60.88 0.59 14.52
N VAL A 179 -61.35 -0.40 13.75
CA VAL A 179 -60.53 -1.62 13.39
C VAL A 179 -59.32 -1.21 12.54
N GLN A 180 -59.46 -0.19 11.67
CA GLN A 180 -58.34 0.31 10.90
C GLN A 180 -57.31 1.00 11.83
N GLY A 181 -57.76 1.78 12.83
CA GLY A 181 -56.93 2.39 13.83
C GLY A 181 -56.13 1.34 14.64
N LEU A 182 -56.77 0.24 15.06
CA LEU A 182 -56.06 -0.86 15.75
C LEU A 182 -55.00 -1.48 14.86
N SER A 183 -55.30 -1.70 13.56
CA SER A 183 -54.30 -2.21 12.62
C SER A 183 -53.11 -1.30 12.49
N GLU A 184 -53.29 -0.01 12.48
CA GLU A 184 -52.22 1.00 12.42
C GLU A 184 -51.43 1.06 13.72
N GLU A 185 -52.09 0.95 14.89
CA GLU A 185 -51.39 0.93 16.18
C GLU A 185 -50.58 -0.32 16.38
N LEU A 186 -51.15 -1.50 16.02
CA LEU A 186 -50.37 -2.75 15.99
C LEU A 186 -49.15 -2.62 15.08
N ALA A 187 -49.33 -2.05 13.88
CA ALA A 187 -48.25 -1.86 12.93
C ALA A 187 -47.15 -1.00 13.52
N LYS A 188 -47.46 0.10 14.22
CA LYS A 188 -46.46 0.95 14.89
C LYS A 188 -45.64 0.18 15.90
N GLN A 189 -46.32 -0.66 16.73
CA GLN A 189 -45.60 -1.50 17.71
C GLN A 189 -44.70 -2.54 17.03
N LEU A 190 -45.16 -3.12 15.94
CA LEU A 190 -44.35 -4.07 15.15
C LEU A 190 -43.09 -3.40 14.56
N TRP A 191 -43.25 -2.18 14.02
CA TRP A 191 -42.12 -1.44 13.45
C TRP A 191 -41.13 -0.99 14.49
N MET A 192 -41.58 -0.52 15.65
CA MET A 192 -40.71 -0.14 16.78
C MET A 192 -39.90 -1.33 17.30
N LEU A 193 -40.50 -2.53 17.37
CA LEU A 193 -39.79 -3.75 17.76
C LEU A 193 -38.83 -4.25 16.66
N ALA A 194 -39.19 -4.12 15.40
CA ALA A 194 -38.34 -4.47 14.26
C ALA A 194 -37.13 -3.52 14.15
N GLU A 195 -37.33 -2.21 14.35
CA GLU A 195 -36.28 -1.19 14.40
C GLU A 195 -35.25 -1.49 15.49
N ARG A 196 -35.72 -1.96 16.64
CA ARG A 196 -34.85 -2.38 17.75
C ARG A 196 -34.46 -3.86 17.69
N GLY A 197 -34.65 -4.52 16.56
CA GLY A 197 -34.55 -5.97 16.40
C GLY A 197 -33.22 -6.56 16.88
N LEU A 198 -32.10 -5.91 16.61
CA LEU A 198 -30.77 -6.34 17.04
C LEU A 198 -30.61 -6.31 18.59
N VAL A 199 -31.25 -5.35 19.25
CA VAL A 199 -31.23 -5.24 20.71
C VAL A 199 -32.27 -6.20 21.32
N THR A 200 -33.45 -6.27 20.70
CA THR A 200 -34.56 -7.11 21.15
C THR A 200 -34.16 -8.59 21.12
N VAL A 201 -33.50 -9.05 20.06
CA VAL A 201 -33.10 -10.46 19.94
C VAL A 201 -32.06 -10.90 20.98
N ARG A 202 -31.27 -9.95 21.47
CA ARG A 202 -30.29 -10.22 22.56
C ARG A 202 -30.98 -10.36 23.94
N ARG A 203 -32.14 -9.71 24.15
CA ARG A 203 -32.88 -9.69 25.42
C ARG A 203 -33.99 -10.73 25.43
N ASP A 204 -34.88 -10.66 24.46
CA ASP A 204 -36.04 -11.54 24.33
C ASP A 204 -36.34 -11.84 22.85
N PRO A 205 -35.81 -12.94 22.30
CA PRO A 205 -36.02 -13.32 20.92
C PRO A 205 -37.50 -13.65 20.62
N THR A 206 -38.32 -13.98 21.63
CA THR A 206 -39.73 -14.37 21.44
C THR A 206 -40.59 -13.23 20.89
N MET A 207 -40.24 -11.99 21.28
CA MET A 207 -40.90 -10.79 20.76
C MET A 207 -40.67 -10.63 19.25
N LEU A 208 -39.43 -10.79 18.79
CA LEU A 208 -39.13 -10.73 17.35
C LEU A 208 -39.76 -11.87 16.56
N VAL A 209 -39.80 -13.09 17.10
CA VAL A 209 -40.50 -14.21 16.52
C VAL A 209 -42.00 -13.89 16.34
N SER A 210 -42.60 -13.25 17.34
CA SER A 210 -44.00 -12.82 17.30
C SER A 210 -44.26 -11.83 16.17
N VAL A 211 -43.40 -10.81 16.03
CA VAL A 211 -43.45 -9.83 14.93
C VAL A 211 -43.38 -10.53 13.58
N VAL A 212 -42.39 -11.40 13.38
CA VAL A 212 -42.17 -12.11 12.08
C VAL A 212 -43.36 -13.02 11.76
N ARG A 213 -43.93 -13.74 12.75
CA ARG A 213 -45.11 -14.60 12.56
C ARG A 213 -46.33 -13.80 12.16
N ILE A 214 -46.53 -12.60 12.75
CA ILE A 214 -47.64 -11.74 12.38
C ILE A 214 -47.50 -11.28 10.92
N ILE A 215 -46.29 -10.84 10.53
CA ILE A 215 -46.02 -10.38 9.17
C ILE A 215 -46.19 -11.53 8.16
N GLU A 216 -45.76 -12.75 8.49
CA GLU A 216 -45.96 -13.91 7.64
C GLU A 216 -47.44 -14.26 7.45
N ARG A 217 -48.24 -14.16 8.53
CA ARG A 217 -49.70 -14.37 8.44
C ARG A 217 -50.36 -13.31 7.56
N GLU A 218 -50.00 -12.04 7.73
CA GLU A 218 -50.50 -10.94 6.91
C GLU A 218 -50.13 -11.10 5.42
N GLU A 219 -48.92 -11.55 5.13
CA GLU A 219 -48.50 -11.85 3.75
C GLU A 219 -49.34 -12.94 3.12
N LYS A 220 -49.67 -14.02 3.88
CA LYS A 220 -50.56 -15.10 3.42
C LYS A 220 -51.99 -14.60 3.18
N ILE A 221 -52.48 -13.70 4.04
CA ILE A 221 -53.81 -13.09 3.89
C ILE A 221 -53.81 -12.18 2.65
N ASP A 222 -52.80 -11.32 2.50
CA ASP A 222 -52.68 -10.44 1.34
C ASP A 222 -52.69 -11.21 0.01
N ARG A 223 -51.99 -12.35 -0.06
CA ARG A 223 -52.02 -13.23 -1.26
C ARG A 223 -53.42 -13.76 -1.54
N ARG A 224 -54.09 -14.26 -0.50
CA ARG A 224 -55.48 -14.75 -0.64
C ARG A 224 -56.43 -13.66 -1.10
N MET A 225 -56.30 -12.44 -0.55
CA MET A 225 -57.15 -11.31 -0.92
C MET A 225 -56.88 -10.82 -2.33
N LEU A 226 -55.63 -10.81 -2.79
CA LEU A 226 -55.29 -10.51 -4.19
C LEU A 226 -55.81 -11.55 -5.17
N ASP A 227 -55.78 -12.85 -4.81
CA ASP A 227 -56.35 -13.92 -5.65
C ASP A 227 -57.86 -13.85 -5.67
N ARG A 228 -58.52 -13.51 -4.54
CA ARG A 228 -59.97 -13.25 -4.47
C ARG A 228 -60.35 -12.05 -5.34
N GLN A 229 -59.56 -10.97 -5.32
CA GLN A 229 -59.75 -9.81 -6.19
C GLN A 229 -59.74 -10.16 -7.67
N LYS A 230 -58.81 -11.00 -8.11
CA LYS A 230 -58.76 -11.48 -9.51
C LYS A 230 -60.02 -12.24 -9.92
N GLN A 231 -60.63 -12.98 -8.98
CA GLN A 231 -61.82 -13.81 -9.26
C GLN A 231 -63.13 -13.05 -9.14
N THR A 232 -63.23 -12.14 -8.19
CA THR A 232 -64.49 -11.50 -7.82
C THR A 232 -64.54 -10.01 -8.11
N GLY A 233 -63.41 -9.35 -8.37
CA GLY A 233 -63.28 -7.91 -8.51
C GLY A 233 -63.32 -7.13 -7.18
N PHE A 234 -63.50 -7.81 -6.03
CA PHE A 234 -63.61 -7.18 -4.72
C PHE A 234 -62.29 -7.31 -3.93
N ILE A 235 -61.89 -6.19 -3.32
CA ILE A 235 -60.80 -6.15 -2.34
C ILE A 235 -61.26 -5.35 -1.09
N PRO A 236 -61.02 -5.89 0.13
CA PRO A 236 -61.35 -5.19 1.35
C PRO A 236 -60.53 -3.90 1.55
N PRO A 237 -61.05 -2.89 2.27
CA PRO A 237 -60.32 -1.69 2.59
C PRO A 237 -59.07 -2.00 3.45
N GLY A 238 -57.94 -1.30 3.17
CA GLY A 238 -56.67 -1.51 3.85
C GLY A 238 -55.84 -2.68 3.37
N ARG A 239 -56.31 -3.43 2.33
CA ARG A 239 -55.56 -4.53 1.70
C ARG A 239 -55.06 -4.13 0.32
N PRO A 240 -53.87 -4.64 -0.11
CA PRO A 240 -52.90 -5.42 0.68
C PRO A 240 -52.09 -4.54 1.65
N LYS A 241 -51.81 -5.03 2.86
CA LYS A 241 -51.02 -4.31 3.87
C LYS A 241 -49.53 -4.20 3.52
N ARG A 242 -49.00 -5.17 2.77
CA ARG A 242 -47.58 -5.25 2.31
C ARG A 242 -46.55 -5.14 3.46
N TRP A 243 -46.85 -5.70 4.61
CA TRP A 243 -46.04 -5.56 5.82
C TRP A 243 -44.64 -6.18 5.68
N ARG A 244 -44.49 -7.22 4.85
CA ARG A 244 -43.17 -7.76 4.55
C ARG A 244 -42.25 -6.75 3.86
N ALA A 245 -42.75 -6.05 2.85
CA ALA A 245 -41.99 -5.01 2.16
C ALA A 245 -41.61 -3.85 3.11
N ARG A 246 -42.58 -3.48 3.99
CA ARG A 246 -42.35 -2.44 5.01
C ARG A 246 -41.32 -2.90 6.05
N LEU A 247 -41.32 -4.17 6.45
CA LEU A 247 -40.29 -4.71 7.34
C LEU A 247 -38.89 -4.50 6.77
N PHE A 248 -38.65 -4.85 5.51
CA PHE A 248 -37.35 -4.65 4.88
C PHE A 248 -36.96 -3.17 4.81
N GLN A 249 -37.91 -2.27 4.57
CA GLN A 249 -37.62 -0.83 4.62
C GLN A 249 -37.21 -0.35 6.04
N VAL A 250 -37.88 -0.89 7.07
CA VAL A 250 -37.54 -0.58 8.48
C VAL A 250 -36.14 -1.10 8.82
N LEU A 251 -35.81 -2.32 8.39
CA LEU A 251 -34.48 -2.89 8.61
C LEU A 251 -33.40 -2.09 7.87
N GLU A 252 -33.66 -1.64 6.63
CA GLU A 252 -32.75 -0.78 5.88
C GLU A 252 -32.54 0.57 6.58
N ALA A 253 -33.61 1.21 7.02
CA ALA A 253 -33.52 2.46 7.79
C ALA A 253 -32.75 2.28 9.10
N THR A 254 -32.93 1.15 9.78
CA THR A 254 -32.22 0.79 11.02
C THR A 254 -30.72 0.65 10.78
N VAL A 255 -30.35 -0.06 9.70
CA VAL A 255 -28.93 -0.24 9.33
C VAL A 255 -28.28 1.12 9.00
N ASN A 256 -28.96 1.94 8.21
CA ASN A 256 -28.47 3.28 7.86
C ASN A 256 -28.28 4.16 9.10
N ALA A 257 -29.29 4.22 9.97
CA ALA A 257 -29.22 4.97 11.23
C ALA A 257 -28.09 4.45 12.16
N ARG A 258 -27.81 3.14 12.10
CA ARG A 258 -26.72 2.52 12.87
C ARG A 258 -25.34 2.92 12.36
N ILE A 259 -25.18 3.07 11.06
CA ILE A 259 -23.95 3.53 10.42
C ILE A 259 -23.77 5.04 10.67
N GLU A 260 -24.81 5.85 10.42
CA GLU A 260 -24.79 7.31 10.62
C GLU A 260 -24.61 7.70 12.08
N GLY A 261 -25.23 6.98 13.02
CA GLY A 261 -25.13 7.22 14.46
C GLY A 261 -23.76 6.91 15.07
N SER A 262 -22.82 6.40 14.27
CA SER A 262 -21.47 6.07 14.68
C SER A 262 -20.51 7.25 14.60
N GLN A 263 -20.97 8.47 14.29
CA GLN A 263 -20.10 9.64 14.12
C GLN A 263 -19.40 10.00 15.44
N PRO A 264 -18.06 9.99 15.45
CA PRO A 264 -17.27 10.49 16.56
C PRO A 264 -17.27 12.02 16.59
N GLU A 265 -16.48 12.60 17.50
CA GLU A 265 -16.26 14.04 17.61
C GLU A 265 -15.93 14.70 16.26
N THR A 266 -16.21 15.99 16.16
CA THR A 266 -16.04 16.76 14.92
C THR A 266 -14.58 16.74 14.43
N ARG A 267 -14.36 16.74 13.12
CA ARG A 267 -13.05 16.77 12.43
C ARG A 267 -12.08 17.82 13.00
N GLU A 268 -12.62 18.94 13.47
CA GLU A 268 -11.83 20.04 14.01
C GLU A 268 -11.21 19.73 15.40
N SER A 269 -11.86 18.86 16.17
CA SER A 269 -11.43 18.52 17.54
C SER A 269 -10.44 17.35 17.59
N ASP A 270 -10.45 16.45 16.62
CA ASP A 270 -9.63 15.24 16.64
C ASP A 270 -9.04 14.90 15.26
N LYS A 271 -7.72 14.96 15.13
CA LYS A 271 -7.01 14.56 13.91
C LYS A 271 -7.18 13.08 13.51
N MET A 272 -7.60 12.24 14.45
CA MET A 272 -7.81 10.80 14.24
C MET A 272 -9.30 10.46 14.06
N TRP A 273 -10.14 11.46 13.83
CA TRP A 273 -11.59 11.28 13.72
C TRP A 273 -11.99 10.19 12.72
N LEU A 274 -11.37 10.19 11.53
CA LEU A 274 -11.68 9.22 10.47
C LEU A 274 -11.29 7.79 10.86
N VAL A 275 -10.12 7.60 11.44
CA VAL A 275 -9.66 6.28 11.91
C VAL A 275 -10.60 5.74 12.99
N LYS A 276 -11.04 6.61 13.91
CA LYS A 276 -12.02 6.24 14.94
C LYS A 276 -13.37 5.90 14.34
N LEU A 277 -13.86 6.69 13.38
CA LEU A 277 -15.11 6.43 12.67
C LEU A 277 -15.07 5.07 11.97
N LEU A 278 -14.02 4.80 11.21
CA LEU A 278 -13.85 3.54 10.48
C LEU A 278 -13.74 2.34 11.42
N GLU A 279 -13.08 2.48 12.57
CA GLU A 279 -12.97 1.41 13.57
C GLU A 279 -14.29 1.17 14.30
N ILE A 280 -15.04 2.21 14.66
CA ILE A 280 -16.38 2.08 15.24
C ILE A 280 -17.33 1.41 14.23
N THR A 281 -17.28 1.82 12.97
CA THR A 281 -18.07 1.22 11.89
C THR A 281 -17.71 -0.25 11.72
N ARG A 282 -16.42 -0.61 11.67
CA ARG A 282 -15.95 -1.99 11.59
C ARG A 282 -16.51 -2.85 12.71
N ARG A 283 -16.39 -2.36 13.96
CA ARG A 283 -16.87 -3.07 15.14
C ARG A 283 -18.38 -3.24 15.13
N ASN A 284 -19.12 -2.18 14.87
CA ASN A 284 -20.58 -2.20 14.85
C ASN A 284 -21.11 -3.17 13.79
N VAL A 285 -20.58 -3.09 12.58
CA VAL A 285 -20.99 -3.96 11.48
C VAL A 285 -20.71 -5.44 11.78
N LEU A 286 -19.50 -5.73 12.28
CA LEU A 286 -19.13 -7.11 12.62
C LEU A 286 -20.00 -7.65 13.77
N ASP A 287 -20.14 -6.90 14.86
CA ASP A 287 -20.94 -7.30 16.02
C ASP A 287 -22.40 -7.54 15.66
N ASP A 288 -22.97 -6.67 14.84
CA ASP A 288 -24.35 -6.76 14.41
C ASP A 288 -24.57 -7.95 13.44
N LEU A 289 -23.67 -8.18 12.50
CA LEU A 289 -23.74 -9.35 11.60
C LEU A 289 -23.58 -10.68 12.34
N LEU A 290 -22.72 -10.72 13.36
CA LEU A 290 -22.59 -11.90 14.23
C LEU A 290 -23.87 -12.15 15.02
N VAL A 291 -24.54 -11.11 15.51
CA VAL A 291 -25.84 -11.23 16.18
C VAL A 291 -26.93 -11.69 15.20
N VAL A 292 -26.96 -11.12 14.01
CA VAL A 292 -27.89 -11.57 12.96
C VAL A 292 -27.71 -13.05 12.70
N LYS A 293 -26.48 -13.52 12.50
CA LYS A 293 -26.19 -14.92 12.23
C LYS A 293 -26.54 -15.86 13.38
N THR A 294 -26.14 -15.50 14.59
CA THR A 294 -26.25 -16.41 15.74
C THR A 294 -27.64 -16.44 16.37
N LEU A 295 -28.33 -15.30 16.37
CA LEU A 295 -29.59 -15.13 17.08
C LEU A 295 -30.76 -14.83 16.13
N MET A 296 -30.59 -13.88 15.21
CA MET A 296 -31.71 -13.36 14.43
C MET A 296 -32.20 -14.34 13.35
N VAL A 297 -31.29 -15.08 12.70
CA VAL A 297 -31.63 -16.09 11.69
C VAL A 297 -32.66 -17.12 12.24
N GLN A 298 -32.56 -17.47 13.50
CA GLN A 298 -33.46 -18.43 14.15
C GLN A 298 -34.86 -17.87 14.36
N CYS A 299 -35.05 -16.56 14.33
CA CYS A 299 -36.32 -15.90 14.51
C CYS A 299 -37.12 -15.75 13.20
N PHE A 300 -36.47 -15.93 12.04
CA PHE A 300 -37.06 -15.74 10.73
C PHE A 300 -37.22 -17.05 9.96
N PRO A 301 -38.25 -17.20 9.15
CA PRO A 301 -38.36 -18.30 8.20
C PRO A 301 -37.23 -18.27 7.16
N SER A 302 -36.80 -19.44 6.70
CA SER A 302 -35.69 -19.56 5.72
C SER A 302 -35.88 -18.76 4.42
N ASN A 303 -37.15 -18.59 3.99
CA ASN A 303 -37.49 -17.84 2.78
C ASN A 303 -37.27 -16.31 2.89
N TYR A 304 -36.89 -15.79 4.07
CA TYR A 304 -36.51 -14.39 4.26
C TYR A 304 -35.03 -14.14 3.96
N ASN A 305 -34.18 -15.18 4.01
CA ASN A 305 -32.73 -15.09 3.83
C ASN A 305 -32.15 -13.91 4.62
N ILE A 306 -32.60 -13.77 5.87
CA ILE A 306 -32.40 -12.54 6.66
C ILE A 306 -30.91 -12.18 6.83
N PHE A 307 -30.02 -13.17 6.96
CA PHE A 307 -28.59 -12.93 7.04
C PHE A 307 -28.07 -12.25 5.75
N SER A 308 -28.41 -12.80 4.59
CA SER A 308 -28.05 -12.23 3.28
C SER A 308 -28.60 -10.81 3.09
N VAL A 309 -29.82 -10.56 3.59
CA VAL A 309 -30.42 -9.21 3.57
C VAL A 309 -29.60 -8.24 4.39
N PHE A 310 -29.30 -8.52 5.65
CA PHE A 310 -28.49 -7.65 6.51
C PHE A 310 -27.07 -7.48 5.96
N PHE A 311 -26.45 -8.53 5.45
CA PHE A 311 -25.15 -8.49 4.83
C PHE A 311 -25.09 -7.48 3.67
N ASN A 312 -26.10 -7.54 2.78
CA ASN A 312 -26.21 -6.61 1.66
C ASN A 312 -26.60 -5.19 2.10
N LEU A 313 -27.46 -5.05 3.13
CA LEU A 313 -27.82 -3.74 3.66
C LEU A 313 -26.61 -3.05 4.28
N TYR A 314 -25.82 -3.74 5.09
CA TYR A 314 -24.58 -3.19 5.66
C TYR A 314 -23.56 -2.89 4.57
N HIS A 315 -23.41 -3.75 3.57
CA HIS A 315 -22.53 -3.46 2.44
C HIS A 315 -22.91 -2.17 1.71
N ARG A 316 -24.19 -2.02 1.36
CA ARG A 316 -24.68 -0.81 0.69
C ARG A 316 -24.57 0.45 1.56
N GLY A 317 -24.95 0.35 2.84
CA GLY A 317 -24.88 1.46 3.77
C GLY A 317 -23.45 1.91 4.02
N VAL A 318 -22.51 1.00 4.21
CA VAL A 318 -21.08 1.29 4.33
C VAL A 318 -20.54 1.88 3.03
N SER A 319 -20.93 1.33 1.87
CA SER A 319 -20.52 1.88 0.56
C SER A 319 -21.00 3.34 0.39
N ALA A 320 -22.23 3.63 0.72
CA ALA A 320 -22.75 5.01 0.68
C ALA A 320 -21.96 5.95 1.61
N CYS A 321 -21.76 5.56 2.86
CA CYS A 321 -20.99 6.33 3.83
C CYS A 321 -19.55 6.61 3.37
N VAL A 322 -18.85 5.57 2.85
CA VAL A 322 -17.48 5.72 2.36
C VAL A 322 -17.42 6.58 1.10
N GLN A 323 -18.44 6.54 0.22
CA GLN A 323 -18.51 7.41 -0.95
C GLN A 323 -18.75 8.88 -0.56
N GLU A 324 -19.56 9.15 0.43
CA GLU A 324 -19.76 10.49 0.99
C GLU A 324 -18.45 11.02 1.58
N LEU A 325 -17.76 10.23 2.40
CA LEU A 325 -16.44 10.58 2.94
C LEU A 325 -15.41 10.85 1.82
N ALA A 326 -15.41 10.04 0.76
CA ALA A 326 -14.51 10.22 -0.38
C ALA A 326 -14.84 11.45 -1.24
N ALA A 327 -16.04 12.02 -1.12
CA ALA A 327 -16.44 13.27 -1.78
C ALA A 327 -15.97 14.52 -1.02
N GLU A 328 -15.63 14.39 0.26
CA GLU A 328 -15.08 15.49 1.05
C GLU A 328 -13.64 15.82 0.67
N GLU A 329 -13.16 16.99 1.10
CA GLU A 329 -11.75 17.35 0.99
C GLU A 329 -10.92 16.65 2.07
N LEU A 330 -10.42 15.46 1.76
CA LEU A 330 -9.58 14.67 2.66
C LEU A 330 -8.12 15.13 2.61
N GLU A 331 -7.46 15.12 3.77
CA GLU A 331 -6.00 15.24 3.89
C GLU A 331 -5.29 13.94 3.51
N SER A 332 -3.97 14.02 3.26
CA SER A 332 -3.18 12.84 2.84
C SER A 332 -3.29 11.67 3.82
N ASN A 333 -3.27 11.92 5.12
CA ASN A 333 -3.40 10.87 6.15
C ASN A 333 -4.79 10.24 6.15
N GLU A 334 -5.82 11.05 5.92
CA GLU A 334 -7.21 10.61 5.82
C GLU A 334 -7.41 9.73 4.58
N ILE A 335 -6.83 10.14 3.43
CA ILE A 335 -6.86 9.35 2.19
C ILE A 335 -6.23 7.97 2.41
N VAL A 336 -5.07 7.91 3.06
CA VAL A 336 -4.40 6.64 3.37
C VAL A 336 -5.28 5.77 4.26
N SER A 337 -5.81 6.33 5.34
CA SER A 337 -6.66 5.60 6.29
C SER A 337 -7.92 5.06 5.62
N LEU A 338 -8.58 5.87 4.79
CA LEU A 338 -9.78 5.48 4.04
C LEU A 338 -9.47 4.36 3.03
N LEU A 339 -8.44 4.54 2.20
CA LEU A 339 -8.08 3.56 1.17
C LEU A 339 -7.59 2.24 1.76
N THR A 340 -6.77 2.28 2.81
CA THR A 340 -6.32 1.08 3.52
C THR A 340 -7.51 0.32 4.10
N TRP A 341 -8.46 1.03 4.70
CA TRP A 341 -9.66 0.40 5.26
C TRP A 341 -10.54 -0.23 4.17
N VAL A 342 -10.79 0.50 3.08
CA VAL A 342 -11.65 0.06 1.96
C VAL A 342 -11.06 -1.13 1.22
N LEU A 343 -9.77 -1.09 0.91
CA LEU A 343 -9.12 -2.08 0.05
C LEU A 343 -8.68 -3.33 0.83
N ASN A 344 -8.26 -3.15 2.08
CA ASN A 344 -7.65 -4.23 2.85
C ASN A 344 -8.52 -4.67 4.04
N THR A 345 -8.91 -3.73 4.94
CA THR A 345 -9.59 -4.07 6.19
C THR A 345 -11.00 -4.60 5.95
N TYR A 346 -11.75 -3.99 5.04
CA TYR A 346 -13.16 -4.33 4.81
C TYR A 346 -13.37 -5.80 4.43
N LYS A 347 -12.57 -6.33 3.52
CA LYS A 347 -12.65 -7.74 3.08
C LYS A 347 -11.86 -8.71 3.94
N SER A 348 -11.10 -8.21 4.91
CA SER A 348 -10.24 -9.04 5.76
C SER A 348 -11.02 -9.91 6.76
N ALA A 349 -10.30 -10.81 7.41
CA ALA A 349 -10.82 -11.63 8.49
C ALA A 349 -11.27 -10.82 9.73
N GLU A 350 -10.92 -9.54 9.80
CA GLU A 350 -11.30 -8.64 10.87
C GLU A 350 -12.69 -8.01 10.67
N MET A 351 -13.27 -8.10 9.47
CA MET A 351 -14.59 -7.54 9.16
C MET A 351 -15.43 -8.52 8.32
N MET A 352 -15.70 -8.23 7.05
CA MET A 352 -16.62 -9.04 6.22
C MET A 352 -16.08 -10.44 5.90
N GLY A 353 -14.76 -10.60 5.87
CA GLY A 353 -14.09 -11.90 5.71
C GLY A 353 -13.96 -12.71 7.00
N HIS A 354 -14.65 -12.32 8.09
CA HIS A 354 -14.57 -13.01 9.36
C HIS A 354 -14.94 -14.49 9.23
N PRO A 355 -14.21 -15.44 9.85
CA PRO A 355 -14.41 -16.87 9.67
C PRO A 355 -15.84 -17.34 9.93
N GLU A 356 -16.53 -16.72 10.89
CA GLU A 356 -17.92 -17.05 11.20
C GLU A 356 -18.90 -16.53 10.13
N LEU A 357 -18.59 -15.45 9.40
CA LEU A 357 -19.46 -14.91 8.36
C LEU A 357 -19.24 -15.61 7.01
N ARG A 358 -18.03 -16.04 6.73
CA ARG A 358 -17.59 -16.60 5.45
C ARG A 358 -18.33 -17.89 5.03
N SER A 359 -18.95 -18.59 5.99
CA SER A 359 -19.72 -19.80 5.72
C SER A 359 -21.03 -19.56 4.97
N GLU A 360 -21.56 -18.35 4.97
CA GLU A 360 -22.90 -18.00 4.49
C GLU A 360 -22.87 -17.08 3.25
N CYS A 361 -21.82 -16.24 3.12
CA CYS A 361 -21.69 -15.29 2.03
C CYS A 361 -20.25 -15.26 1.52
N ASP A 362 -20.11 -15.22 0.20
CA ASP A 362 -18.82 -15.04 -0.46
C ASP A 362 -18.49 -13.55 -0.58
N VAL A 363 -17.45 -13.14 0.15
CA VAL A 363 -16.97 -11.74 0.19
C VAL A 363 -16.40 -11.30 -1.18
N GLU A 364 -15.92 -12.24 -2.00
CA GLU A 364 -15.35 -11.93 -3.30
C GLU A 364 -16.41 -11.51 -4.33
N THR A 365 -17.66 -11.88 -4.10
CA THR A 365 -18.79 -11.48 -4.97
C THR A 365 -19.31 -10.07 -4.68
N LEU A 366 -18.85 -9.42 -3.59
CA LEU A 366 -19.26 -8.08 -3.25
C LEU A 366 -18.70 -7.05 -4.24
N GLU A 367 -19.55 -6.12 -4.64
CA GLU A 367 -19.11 -4.94 -5.39
C GLU A 367 -18.07 -4.14 -4.61
N PRO A 368 -17.16 -3.45 -5.28
CA PRO A 368 -16.23 -2.55 -4.59
C PRO A 368 -16.98 -1.45 -3.83
N LEU A 369 -16.57 -1.14 -2.60
CA LEU A 369 -17.14 -0.07 -1.79
C LEU A 369 -17.01 1.31 -2.47
N LEU A 370 -15.88 1.53 -3.13
CA LEU A 370 -15.61 2.73 -3.92
C LEU A 370 -15.48 2.36 -5.41
N PRO A 371 -16.09 3.13 -6.30
CA PRO A 371 -15.83 3.05 -7.73
C PRO A 371 -14.36 3.28 -8.05
N GLN A 372 -13.83 2.62 -9.06
CA GLN A 372 -12.41 2.66 -9.41
C GLN A 372 -11.91 4.07 -9.80
N ASP A 373 -12.78 4.89 -10.38
CA ASP A 373 -12.50 6.29 -10.70
C ASP A 373 -12.31 7.15 -9.44
N VAL A 374 -13.08 6.90 -8.39
CA VAL A 374 -12.95 7.57 -7.08
C VAL A 374 -11.62 7.18 -6.42
N VAL A 375 -11.28 5.88 -6.41
CA VAL A 375 -10.01 5.39 -5.88
C VAL A 375 -8.84 6.05 -6.64
N SER A 376 -8.89 6.06 -7.97
CA SER A 376 -7.86 6.67 -8.81
C SER A 376 -7.72 8.18 -8.56
N ARG A 377 -8.82 8.87 -8.33
CA ARG A 377 -8.83 10.30 -7.98
C ARG A 377 -8.15 10.56 -6.63
N LEU A 378 -8.48 9.77 -5.61
CA LEU A 378 -7.88 9.89 -4.27
C LEU A 378 -6.38 9.58 -4.30
N LEU A 379 -5.96 8.52 -5.00
CA LEU A 379 -4.56 8.18 -5.21
C LEU A 379 -3.81 9.29 -5.95
N SER A 380 -4.42 9.88 -6.99
CA SER A 380 -3.83 10.98 -7.74
C SER A 380 -3.67 12.24 -6.87
N LYS A 381 -4.65 12.55 -6.02
CA LYS A 381 -4.58 13.65 -5.04
C LYS A 381 -3.44 13.42 -4.04
N TYR A 382 -3.32 12.20 -3.53
CA TYR A 382 -2.23 11.82 -2.64
C TYR A 382 -0.86 12.00 -3.32
N ILE A 383 -0.70 11.48 -4.54
CA ILE A 383 0.54 11.60 -5.33
C ILE A 383 0.93 13.05 -5.55
N GLN A 384 -0.03 13.92 -5.88
CA GLN A 384 0.23 15.33 -6.11
C GLN A 384 0.73 16.01 -4.83
N THR A 385 0.08 15.78 -3.71
CA THR A 385 0.48 16.31 -2.40
C THR A 385 1.82 15.72 -1.96
N PHE A 386 2.02 14.42 -2.13
CA PHE A 386 3.27 13.73 -1.84
C PHE A 386 4.43 14.30 -2.65
N THR A 387 4.24 14.48 -3.97
CA THR A 387 5.29 15.03 -4.86
C THR A 387 5.70 16.44 -4.44
N SER A 388 4.74 17.27 -4.05
CA SER A 388 5.03 18.62 -3.55
C SER A 388 5.79 18.57 -2.23
N ASN A 389 5.35 17.74 -1.30
CA ASN A 389 5.96 17.62 0.02
C ASN A 389 7.39 17.06 -0.05
N ILE A 390 7.60 15.97 -0.83
CA ILE A 390 8.92 15.35 -0.93
C ILE A 390 9.94 16.29 -1.57
N THR A 391 9.54 17.08 -2.56
CA THR A 391 10.39 18.10 -3.16
C THR A 391 10.80 19.15 -2.12
N GLY A 392 9.86 19.58 -1.29
CA GLY A 392 10.10 20.52 -0.20
C GLY A 392 11.00 19.95 0.90
N TRP A 393 10.81 18.70 1.26
CA TRP A 393 11.62 18.02 2.29
C TRP A 393 13.05 17.76 1.81
N LEU A 394 13.23 17.28 0.59
CA LEU A 394 14.56 17.10 -0.01
C LEU A 394 15.32 18.40 -0.07
N ARG A 395 14.65 19.50 -0.43
CA ARG A 395 15.27 20.84 -0.40
C ARG A 395 15.71 21.24 1.00
N LYS A 396 14.83 21.09 2.00
CA LYS A 396 15.14 21.41 3.40
C LYS A 396 16.28 20.55 3.95
N ALA A 397 16.31 19.26 3.60
CA ALA A 397 17.38 18.36 4.00
C ALA A 397 18.74 18.84 3.45
N LEU A 398 18.79 19.20 2.16
CA LEU A 398 19.98 19.74 1.53
C LEU A 398 20.38 21.11 2.13
N ASP A 399 19.42 22.01 2.36
CA ASP A 399 19.68 23.30 2.99
C ASP A 399 20.24 23.16 4.42
N THR A 400 19.89 22.09 5.12
CA THR A 400 20.43 21.77 6.45
C THR A 400 21.85 21.21 6.34
N ASP A 401 22.08 20.27 5.43
CA ASP A 401 23.39 19.68 5.17
C ASP A 401 24.43 20.75 4.74
N LYS A 402 24.02 21.68 3.88
CA LYS A 402 24.83 22.83 3.49
C LYS A 402 25.29 23.70 4.66
N LYS A 403 24.47 23.87 5.68
CA LYS A 403 24.87 24.60 6.90
C LYS A 403 25.95 23.84 7.66
N ASP A 404 25.88 22.50 7.61
CA ASP A 404 26.92 21.67 8.22
C ASP A 404 28.24 21.78 7.49
N TRP A 405 28.25 21.92 6.15
CA TRP A 405 29.48 22.14 5.37
C TRP A 405 30.23 23.40 5.75
N GLN A 406 29.56 24.38 6.33
CA GLN A 406 30.16 25.65 6.79
C GLN A 406 30.71 25.58 8.23
N LYS A 407 30.58 24.43 8.91
CA LYS A 407 31.06 24.25 10.28
C LYS A 407 32.58 24.16 10.32
N SER A 408 33.15 24.58 11.45
CA SER A 408 34.58 24.44 11.76
C SER A 408 34.94 23.08 12.38
N THR A 409 33.97 22.18 12.54
CA THR A 409 34.17 20.83 13.05
C THR A 409 34.11 19.84 11.89
N GLU A 410 34.94 18.80 11.94
CA GLU A 410 34.95 17.74 10.95
C GLU A 410 33.60 17.04 10.89
N PRO A 411 33.19 16.51 9.71
CA PRO A 411 32.00 15.68 9.59
C PRO A 411 32.15 14.39 10.38
N GLU A 412 31.02 13.77 10.71
CA GLU A 412 31.01 12.48 11.39
C GLU A 412 31.64 11.39 10.52
N ALA A 413 32.32 10.45 11.16
CA ALA A 413 32.84 9.27 10.51
C ALA A 413 31.89 8.07 10.75
N ASP A 414 31.72 7.22 9.74
CA ASP A 414 31.00 5.95 9.90
C ASP A 414 31.83 4.93 10.70
N GLN A 415 31.30 3.72 10.91
CA GLN A 415 31.96 2.67 11.70
C GLN A 415 33.32 2.23 11.12
N ASP A 416 33.51 2.42 9.81
CA ASP A 416 34.75 2.08 9.09
C ASP A 416 35.71 3.30 9.02
N GLY A 417 35.33 4.43 9.57
CA GLY A 417 36.14 5.65 9.63
C GLY A 417 36.01 6.57 8.42
N TYR A 418 35.06 6.32 7.50
CA TYR A 418 34.82 7.18 6.35
C TYR A 418 33.93 8.37 6.72
N TYR A 419 34.28 9.58 6.28
CA TYR A 419 33.47 10.76 6.51
C TYR A 419 32.12 10.66 5.78
N GLN A 420 31.07 11.09 6.47
CA GLN A 420 29.71 11.14 5.95
C GLN A 420 28.90 12.27 6.58
N THR A 421 27.79 12.65 5.95
CA THR A 421 26.80 13.52 6.57
C THR A 421 25.51 12.74 6.85
N THR A 422 24.61 13.33 7.61
CA THR A 422 23.29 12.72 7.92
C THR A 422 22.33 12.73 6.73
N LEU A 423 22.65 13.46 5.65
CA LEU A 423 21.78 13.67 4.51
C LEU A 423 21.25 12.38 3.86
N PRO A 424 22.08 11.36 3.52
CA PRO A 424 21.57 10.12 2.95
C PRO A 424 20.58 9.43 3.87
N ALA A 425 20.86 9.34 5.17
CA ALA A 425 19.99 8.69 6.14
C ALA A 425 18.62 9.39 6.23
N ILE A 426 18.61 10.72 6.28
CA ILE A 426 17.37 11.52 6.31
C ILE A 426 16.54 11.29 5.04
N VAL A 427 17.16 11.34 3.87
CA VAL A 427 16.47 11.15 2.58
C VAL A 427 15.85 9.77 2.50
N PHE A 428 16.59 8.71 2.86
CA PHE A 428 16.07 7.34 2.75
C PHE A 428 15.08 6.99 3.84
N GLN A 429 15.20 7.56 5.03
CA GLN A 429 14.17 7.43 6.06
C GLN A 429 12.84 8.04 5.59
N MET A 430 12.88 9.21 4.95
CA MET A 430 11.68 9.81 4.36
C MET A 430 11.07 8.92 3.27
N PHE A 431 11.88 8.38 2.37
CA PHE A 431 11.40 7.50 1.32
C PHE A 431 10.79 6.22 1.90
N GLU A 432 11.48 5.58 2.84
CA GLU A 432 11.04 4.34 3.44
C GLU A 432 9.73 4.49 4.21
N GLN A 433 9.58 5.54 4.99
CA GLN A 433 8.33 5.83 5.70
C GLN A 433 7.14 5.97 4.74
N ASN A 434 7.32 6.71 3.63
CA ASN A 434 6.25 6.88 2.65
C ASN A 434 5.98 5.60 1.84
N LEU A 435 6.99 4.79 1.56
CA LEU A 435 6.82 3.49 0.91
C LEU A 435 6.11 2.49 1.81
N GLN A 436 6.36 2.50 3.12
CA GLN A 436 5.64 1.69 4.09
C GLN A 436 4.16 2.07 4.14
N VAL A 437 3.85 3.37 4.10
CA VAL A 437 2.48 3.86 4.03
C VAL A 437 1.80 3.42 2.72
N ALA A 438 2.47 3.58 1.59
CA ALA A 438 1.94 3.16 0.29
C ALA A 438 1.71 1.65 0.21
N ALA A 439 2.58 0.84 0.83
CA ALA A 439 2.44 -0.61 0.91
C ALA A 439 1.21 -1.08 1.72
N GLN A 440 0.70 -0.24 2.62
CA GLN A 440 -0.53 -0.53 3.36
C GLN A 440 -1.78 -0.39 2.49
N ILE A 441 -1.71 0.39 1.40
CA ILE A 441 -2.84 0.63 0.51
C ILE A 441 -2.90 -0.47 -0.55
N ASP A 442 -1.90 -0.50 -1.44
CA ASP A 442 -1.81 -1.47 -2.54
C ASP A 442 -0.38 -1.63 -3.04
N GLU A 443 -0.06 -2.83 -3.52
CA GLU A 443 1.25 -3.18 -4.07
C GLU A 443 1.60 -2.40 -5.35
N ALA A 444 0.63 -2.14 -6.22
CA ALA A 444 0.85 -1.37 -7.45
C ALA A 444 1.11 0.11 -7.12
N PHE A 445 0.39 0.64 -6.13
CA PHE A 445 0.57 2.01 -5.65
C PHE A 445 1.93 2.20 -4.99
N LYS A 446 2.39 1.24 -4.19
CA LYS A 446 3.74 1.23 -3.61
C LYS A 446 4.82 1.38 -4.68
N GLU A 447 4.68 0.66 -5.81
CA GLU A 447 5.64 0.73 -6.91
C GLU A 447 5.61 2.08 -7.62
N GLU A 448 4.43 2.69 -7.73
CA GLU A 448 4.30 4.04 -8.26
C GLU A 448 4.97 5.09 -7.38
N VAL A 449 4.79 5.01 -6.06
CA VAL A 449 5.45 5.89 -5.09
C VAL A 449 6.97 5.70 -5.12
N LEU A 450 7.47 4.46 -5.24
CA LEU A 450 8.91 4.20 -5.41
C LEU A 450 9.46 4.89 -6.66
N ARG A 451 8.77 4.77 -7.80
CA ARG A 451 9.16 5.41 -9.06
C ARG A 451 9.19 6.93 -8.93
N LEU A 452 8.24 7.51 -8.20
CA LEU A 452 8.21 8.95 -7.91
C LEU A 452 9.36 9.37 -7.01
N CYS A 453 9.67 8.63 -5.94
CA CYS A 453 10.82 8.87 -5.09
C CYS A 453 12.13 8.90 -5.90
N LEU A 454 12.34 7.91 -6.76
CA LEU A 454 13.52 7.82 -7.63
C LEU A 454 13.56 8.96 -8.66
N LYS A 455 12.40 9.37 -9.20
CA LYS A 455 12.32 10.54 -10.10
C LYS A 455 12.70 11.83 -9.37
N GLN A 456 12.23 12.03 -8.16
CA GLN A 456 12.58 13.20 -7.34
C GLN A 456 14.05 13.18 -6.91
N MET A 457 14.58 11.99 -6.65
CA MET A 457 16.00 11.80 -6.38
C MET A 457 16.89 12.33 -7.52
N ASN A 458 16.53 12.07 -8.78
CA ASN A 458 17.28 12.56 -9.93
C ASN A 458 17.32 14.11 -9.99
N SER A 459 16.19 14.76 -9.67
CA SER A 459 16.12 16.22 -9.59
C SER A 459 16.89 16.78 -8.39
N PHE A 460 16.90 16.05 -7.29
CA PHE A 460 17.67 16.38 -6.09
C PHE A 460 19.18 16.31 -6.34
N LEU A 461 19.65 15.25 -7.01
CA LEU A 461 21.09 15.06 -7.28
C LEU A 461 21.67 16.16 -8.17
N ARG A 462 20.89 16.71 -9.10
CA ARG A 462 21.32 17.88 -9.88
C ARG A 462 21.57 19.09 -8.99
N ARG A 463 20.66 19.35 -8.05
CA ARG A 463 20.86 20.44 -7.08
C ARG A 463 22.02 20.15 -6.15
N TYR A 464 22.16 18.91 -5.69
CA TYR A 464 23.26 18.49 -4.83
C TYR A 464 24.62 18.75 -5.50
N ARG A 465 24.72 18.45 -6.81
CA ARG A 465 25.87 18.79 -7.63
C ARG A 465 26.11 20.30 -7.70
N ASP A 466 25.08 21.07 -8.07
CA ASP A 466 25.20 22.53 -8.21
C ASP A 466 25.65 23.19 -6.90
N GLU A 467 25.17 22.68 -5.77
CA GLU A 467 25.58 23.16 -4.45
C GLU A 467 27.02 22.75 -4.09
N ALA A 468 27.47 21.55 -4.49
CA ALA A 468 28.87 21.14 -4.32
C ALA A 468 29.81 22.00 -5.17
N VAL A 469 29.42 22.38 -6.38
CA VAL A 469 30.15 23.31 -7.23
C VAL A 469 30.20 24.68 -6.58
N THR A 470 29.08 25.19 -6.07
CA THR A 470 29.02 26.48 -5.35
C THR A 470 29.94 26.47 -4.13
N TYR A 471 29.95 25.37 -3.37
CA TYR A 471 30.82 25.18 -2.20
C TYR A 471 32.29 25.27 -2.56
N LYS A 472 32.72 24.66 -3.67
CA LYS A 472 34.05 24.81 -4.25
C LYS A 472 34.34 26.26 -4.61
N GLU A 473 33.43 26.94 -5.32
CA GLU A 473 33.62 28.32 -5.77
C GLU A 473 33.74 29.30 -4.60
N GLU A 474 33.00 29.06 -3.52
CA GLU A 474 33.12 29.83 -2.29
C GLU A 474 34.48 29.63 -1.64
N HIS A 475 34.96 28.40 -1.53
CA HIS A 475 36.27 28.06 -1.00
C HIS A 475 37.42 28.68 -1.82
N LEU A 476 37.31 28.70 -3.15
CA LEU A 476 38.32 29.30 -4.01
C LEU A 476 38.48 30.84 -3.84
N LYS A 477 37.45 31.52 -3.32
CA LYS A 477 37.52 32.96 -3.01
C LYS A 477 38.36 33.22 -1.77
N ASP A 478 38.26 32.35 -0.77
CA ASP A 478 39.06 32.36 0.45
C ASP A 478 39.32 30.93 0.92
N ARG A 479 40.50 30.41 0.61
CA ARG A 479 40.90 29.03 0.91
C ARG A 479 40.98 28.70 2.42
N GLN A 480 40.82 29.68 3.31
CA GLN A 480 40.77 29.47 4.75
C GLN A 480 39.33 29.23 5.25
N VAL A 481 38.32 29.45 4.40
CA VAL A 481 36.93 29.38 4.76
C VAL A 481 36.16 28.55 3.70
N PRO A 482 35.40 27.53 4.11
CA PRO A 482 35.31 26.94 5.44
C PRO A 482 36.54 26.10 5.81
N GLN A 483 36.87 26.02 7.10
CA GLN A 483 38.07 25.33 7.59
C GLN A 483 38.12 23.84 7.25
N CYS A 484 36.98 23.18 7.25
CA CYS A 484 36.85 21.73 6.99
C CYS A 484 36.39 21.43 5.55
N TYR A 485 36.80 22.27 4.58
CA TYR A 485 36.42 22.10 3.18
C TYR A 485 36.71 20.67 2.63
N VAL A 486 37.97 20.23 2.83
CA VAL A 486 38.42 18.90 2.34
C VAL A 486 37.60 17.80 2.95
N GLN A 487 37.37 17.83 4.26
CA GLN A 487 36.66 16.78 4.99
C GLN A 487 35.18 16.71 4.57
N TYR A 488 34.50 17.84 4.40
CA TYR A 488 33.12 17.86 3.91
C TYR A 488 33.01 17.50 2.43
N MET A 489 33.97 17.86 1.59
CA MET A 489 33.99 17.40 0.21
C MET A 489 34.18 15.89 0.14
N ILE A 490 35.00 15.29 0.99
CA ILE A 490 35.10 13.82 1.15
C ILE A 490 33.77 13.23 1.58
N ALA A 491 33.07 13.85 2.53
CA ALA A 491 31.75 13.38 2.96
C ALA A 491 30.73 13.46 1.82
N ILE A 492 30.74 14.51 0.98
CA ILE A 492 29.89 14.64 -0.22
C ILE A 492 30.15 13.49 -1.20
N ILE A 493 31.41 13.16 -1.45
CA ILE A 493 31.80 12.03 -2.32
C ILE A 493 31.29 10.71 -1.74
N ASN A 494 31.50 10.47 -0.45
CA ASN A 494 31.08 9.24 0.23
C ASN A 494 29.57 9.11 0.31
N ASN A 495 28.84 10.21 0.47
CA ASN A 495 27.38 10.23 0.40
C ASN A 495 26.88 9.67 -0.94
N CYS A 496 27.57 9.92 -2.05
CA CYS A 496 27.19 9.36 -3.35
C CYS A 496 27.20 7.82 -3.35
N GLN A 497 28.17 7.19 -2.70
CA GLN A 497 28.20 5.73 -2.55
C GLN A 497 27.06 5.26 -1.62
N THR A 498 26.86 5.95 -0.50
CA THR A 498 25.77 5.64 0.43
C THR A 498 24.40 5.79 -0.23
N PHE A 499 24.20 6.78 -1.08
CA PHE A 499 23.00 6.92 -1.90
C PHE A 499 22.81 5.74 -2.84
N LYS A 500 23.85 5.29 -3.53
CA LYS A 500 23.78 4.09 -4.40
C LYS A 500 23.34 2.86 -3.65
N ASP A 501 24.00 2.57 -2.54
CA ASP A 501 23.73 1.39 -1.72
C ASP A 501 22.30 1.41 -1.17
N SER A 502 21.85 2.58 -0.72
CA SER A 502 20.50 2.77 -0.19
C SER A 502 19.42 2.66 -1.28
N ILE A 503 19.65 3.17 -2.50
CA ILE A 503 18.73 2.99 -3.64
C ILE A 503 18.59 1.52 -3.99
N ASN A 504 19.71 0.78 -4.05
CA ASN A 504 19.70 -0.65 -4.31
C ASN A 504 18.92 -1.41 -3.22
N SER A 505 19.14 -1.04 -1.97
CA SER A 505 18.42 -1.61 -0.82
C SER A 505 16.91 -1.36 -0.90
N LEU A 506 16.48 -0.12 -1.21
CA LEU A 506 15.07 0.21 -1.41
C LEU A 506 14.44 -0.58 -2.56
N ARG A 507 15.15 -0.70 -3.68
CA ARG A 507 14.66 -1.47 -4.83
C ARG A 507 14.48 -2.94 -4.49
N MET A 508 15.48 -3.54 -3.85
CA MET A 508 15.40 -4.94 -3.42
C MET A 508 14.22 -5.20 -2.49
N LYS A 509 13.89 -4.22 -1.63
CA LYS A 509 12.83 -4.34 -0.63
C LYS A 509 11.43 -4.06 -1.20
N TYR A 510 11.29 -3.09 -2.10
CA TYR A 510 9.99 -2.55 -2.50
C TYR A 510 9.63 -2.73 -3.98
N SER A 511 10.55 -3.07 -4.88
CA SER A 511 10.25 -3.30 -6.29
C SER A 511 9.92 -4.76 -6.58
N ARG A 512 8.93 -4.98 -7.45
CA ARG A 512 8.59 -6.30 -8.00
C ARG A 512 9.53 -6.74 -9.10
N THR A 513 10.00 -5.79 -9.91
CA THR A 513 10.93 -6.04 -11.03
C THR A 513 12.35 -5.81 -10.55
N LYS A 514 13.18 -6.87 -10.61
CA LYS A 514 14.61 -6.77 -10.28
C LYS A 514 15.45 -6.14 -11.41
N GLU A 515 14.84 -5.82 -12.53
CA GLU A 515 15.50 -5.22 -13.68
C GLU A 515 15.72 -3.72 -13.46
N ALA A 516 16.94 -3.26 -13.78
CA ALA A 516 17.28 -1.83 -13.70
C ALA A 516 16.51 -1.05 -14.77
N THR A 517 15.85 0.01 -14.37
CA THR A 517 15.14 0.91 -15.28
C THR A 517 16.12 1.96 -15.86
N GLN A 518 15.72 2.60 -16.96
CA GLN A 518 16.49 3.72 -17.55
C GLN A 518 16.72 4.87 -16.55
N ASN A 519 15.78 5.04 -15.62
CA ASN A 519 15.89 6.07 -14.57
C ASN A 519 16.97 5.72 -13.53
N ASP A 520 17.17 4.44 -13.24
CA ASP A 520 18.19 3.98 -12.30
C ASP A 520 19.60 4.22 -12.85
N ALA A 521 19.79 3.94 -14.14
CA ALA A 521 21.04 4.25 -14.83
C ALA A 521 21.32 5.76 -14.84
N ALA A 522 20.30 6.59 -15.01
CA ALA A 522 20.43 8.04 -14.95
C ALA A 522 20.83 8.53 -13.56
N ILE A 523 20.24 7.95 -12.49
CA ILE A 523 20.59 8.28 -11.11
C ILE A 523 22.04 7.85 -10.80
N GLU A 524 22.41 6.64 -11.19
CA GLU A 524 23.76 6.13 -10.99
C GLU A 524 24.82 6.98 -11.72
N ASN A 525 24.54 7.38 -12.95
CA ASN A 525 25.40 8.28 -13.70
C ASN A 525 25.54 9.64 -13.00
N SER A 526 24.42 10.21 -12.52
CA SER A 526 24.43 11.47 -11.79
C SER A 526 25.26 11.39 -10.50
N LEU A 527 25.14 10.30 -9.74
CA LEU A 527 25.92 10.07 -8.53
C LEU A 527 27.42 9.92 -8.82
N ASN A 528 27.75 9.16 -9.87
CA ASN A 528 29.13 9.02 -10.33
C ASN A 528 29.71 10.36 -10.79
N GLU A 529 28.93 11.18 -11.47
CA GLU A 529 29.33 12.51 -11.92
C GLU A 529 29.64 13.42 -10.73
N VAL A 530 28.75 13.50 -9.72
CA VAL A 530 28.98 14.29 -8.50
C VAL A 530 30.24 13.84 -7.78
N ALA A 531 30.43 12.53 -7.61
CA ALA A 531 31.60 12.00 -6.92
C ALA A 531 32.90 12.24 -7.67
N ARG A 532 32.91 12.09 -9.02
CA ARG A 532 34.08 12.37 -9.85
C ARG A 532 34.44 13.85 -9.85
N GLU A 533 33.45 14.73 -9.95
CA GLU A 533 33.67 16.16 -9.83
C GLU A 533 34.22 16.53 -8.46
N GLY A 534 33.64 15.97 -7.38
CA GLY A 534 34.17 16.17 -6.01
C GLY A 534 35.62 15.70 -5.88
N CYS A 535 35.98 14.54 -6.42
CA CYS A 535 37.36 14.07 -6.47
C CYS A 535 38.26 15.01 -7.27
N GLN A 536 37.75 15.55 -8.39
CA GLN A 536 38.51 16.54 -9.19
C GLN A 536 38.70 17.81 -8.41
N PHE A 537 37.72 18.28 -7.64
CA PHE A 537 37.84 19.48 -6.80
C PHE A 537 38.91 19.32 -5.73
N LEU A 538 38.97 18.16 -5.08
CA LEU A 538 40.03 17.84 -4.11
C LEU A 538 41.40 17.76 -4.77
N LEU A 539 41.50 17.17 -5.96
CA LEU A 539 42.77 17.17 -6.72
C LEU A 539 43.19 18.58 -7.14
N ASP A 540 42.24 19.44 -7.51
CA ASP A 540 42.56 20.85 -7.84
C ASP A 540 43.20 21.56 -6.65
N GLU A 541 42.76 21.32 -5.40
CA GLU A 541 43.37 21.85 -4.20
C GLU A 541 44.82 21.39 -4.05
N VAL A 542 45.08 20.07 -4.23
CA VAL A 542 46.45 19.52 -4.19
C VAL A 542 47.34 20.21 -5.22
N PHE A 543 46.83 20.34 -6.47
CA PHE A 543 47.62 20.91 -7.56
C PHE A 543 47.78 22.42 -7.49
N LEU A 544 46.88 23.14 -6.82
CA LEU A 544 47.10 24.56 -6.47
C LEU A 544 48.28 24.72 -5.51
N ASP A 545 48.43 23.86 -4.51
CA ASP A 545 49.58 23.89 -3.59
C ASP A 545 50.86 23.40 -4.28
N LEU A 546 50.75 22.50 -5.22
CA LEU A 546 51.88 22.02 -6.01
C LEU A 546 52.31 22.98 -7.12
N GLU A 547 51.52 23.99 -7.50
CA GLU A 547 51.76 24.88 -8.65
C GLU A 547 53.18 25.46 -8.65
N LYS A 548 53.61 25.97 -7.49
CA LYS A 548 54.97 26.54 -7.32
C LYS A 548 56.04 25.48 -7.49
N LEU A 549 55.88 24.30 -6.93
CA LEU A 549 56.83 23.18 -7.05
C LEU A 549 56.89 22.65 -8.50
N LEU A 550 55.72 22.51 -9.14
CA LEU A 550 55.63 22.11 -10.55
C LEU A 550 56.28 23.15 -11.49
N SER A 551 56.20 24.42 -11.13
CA SER A 551 56.87 25.50 -11.90
C SER A 551 58.40 25.43 -11.83
N ASP A 552 58.96 24.85 -10.77
CA ASP A 552 60.41 24.67 -10.61
C ASP A 552 60.96 23.43 -11.31
N LEU A 553 60.11 22.50 -11.75
CA LEU A 553 60.51 21.29 -12.48
C LEU A 553 61.20 21.66 -13.81
N LEU A 554 62.22 20.88 -14.14
CA LEU A 554 62.96 21.03 -15.42
C LEU A 554 63.51 22.44 -15.67
N THR A 555 63.87 23.16 -14.59
CA THR A 555 64.59 24.41 -14.61
C THR A 555 66.09 24.16 -14.37
N LYS A 556 66.90 25.24 -14.42
CA LYS A 556 68.34 25.17 -14.05
C LYS A 556 68.48 24.77 -12.60
N ASN A 557 67.67 25.25 -11.69
CA ASN A 557 67.69 24.91 -10.27
C ASN A 557 67.41 23.42 -10.05
N TRP A 558 66.43 22.85 -10.82
CA TRP A 558 66.15 21.44 -10.82
C TRP A 558 67.40 20.62 -11.24
N LEU A 559 68.10 21.01 -12.31
CA LEU A 559 69.32 20.32 -12.74
C LEU A 559 70.49 20.45 -11.72
N ALA A 560 70.51 21.54 -10.96
CA ALA A 560 71.48 21.75 -9.89
C ALA A 560 71.30 20.86 -8.66
N GLY A 561 70.11 20.25 -8.47
CA GLY A 561 69.87 19.29 -7.40
C GLY A 561 68.83 19.74 -6.38
N SER A 562 67.82 20.50 -6.77
CA SER A 562 66.69 20.86 -5.87
C SER A 562 65.91 19.64 -5.39
N ASN A 563 65.32 19.69 -4.19
CA ASN A 563 64.49 18.61 -3.62
C ASN A 563 63.01 18.78 -3.99
N THR A 564 62.74 19.35 -5.18
CA THR A 564 61.36 19.66 -5.65
C THR A 564 60.48 18.42 -5.72
N THR A 565 61.00 17.32 -6.24
CA THR A 565 60.22 16.08 -6.38
C THR A 565 59.92 15.45 -5.02
N ASP A 566 60.85 15.49 -4.08
CA ASP A 566 60.62 15.02 -2.72
C ASP A 566 59.51 15.84 -2.04
N ALA A 567 59.51 17.16 -2.24
CA ALA A 567 58.47 18.05 -1.72
C ALA A 567 57.12 17.76 -2.38
N ILE A 568 57.06 17.52 -3.72
CA ILE A 568 55.84 17.09 -4.42
C ILE A 568 55.31 15.81 -3.82
N CYS A 569 56.17 14.80 -3.65
CA CYS A 569 55.76 13.48 -3.09
C CYS A 569 55.22 13.64 -1.66
N LEU A 570 55.87 14.42 -0.80
CA LEU A 570 55.41 14.66 0.58
C LEU A 570 54.07 15.38 0.63
N THR A 571 53.89 16.43 -0.20
CA THR A 571 52.62 17.15 -0.27
C THR A 571 51.49 16.25 -0.73
N VAL A 572 51.70 15.44 -1.77
CA VAL A 572 50.69 14.46 -2.26
C VAL A 572 50.39 13.41 -1.18
N GLU A 573 51.40 12.88 -0.49
CA GLU A 573 51.22 11.90 0.58
C GLU A 573 50.40 12.47 1.74
N ASP A 574 50.64 13.70 2.12
CA ASP A 574 49.91 14.41 3.20
C ASP A 574 48.42 14.53 2.88
N TYR A 575 48.08 15.05 1.70
CA TYR A 575 46.70 15.10 1.25
C TYR A 575 46.04 13.71 1.16
N PHE A 576 46.76 12.70 0.69
CA PHE A 576 46.23 11.36 0.56
C PHE A 576 46.00 10.64 1.90
N ASN A 577 46.62 11.11 3.00
CA ASN A 577 46.24 10.66 4.35
C ASN A 577 44.82 11.08 4.68
N ASP A 578 44.36 12.25 4.28
CA ASP A 578 42.96 12.67 4.42
C ASP A 578 42.07 11.93 3.43
N PHE A 579 42.53 11.76 2.19
CA PHE A 579 41.77 11.06 1.13
C PHE A 579 41.62 9.53 1.37
N ALA A 580 42.35 8.95 2.31
CA ALA A 580 42.16 7.60 2.77
C ALA A 580 40.74 7.36 3.36
N LYS A 581 40.06 8.45 3.74
CA LYS A 581 38.66 8.45 4.21
C LYS A 581 37.61 8.49 3.08
N ILE A 582 38.05 8.41 1.81
CA ILE A 582 37.14 8.27 0.65
C ILE A 582 36.83 6.79 0.41
N LYS A 583 35.53 6.46 0.23
CA LYS A 583 35.08 5.10 -0.06
C LYS A 583 35.50 4.63 -1.46
N LYS A 584 35.74 3.33 -1.58
CA LYS A 584 35.88 2.68 -2.89
C LYS A 584 34.53 2.69 -3.65
N PRO A 585 34.51 2.79 -4.98
CA PRO A 585 35.65 2.78 -5.92
C PRO A 585 36.28 4.18 -6.14
N TYR A 586 35.71 5.27 -5.57
CA TYR A 586 36.14 6.64 -5.86
C TYR A 586 37.58 6.93 -5.41
N SER A 587 38.01 6.36 -4.27
CA SER A 587 39.41 6.51 -3.81
C SER A 587 40.45 5.94 -4.79
N GLU A 588 40.13 4.78 -5.42
CA GLU A 588 41.00 4.14 -6.41
C GLU A 588 41.04 4.94 -7.72
N GLU A 589 39.89 5.42 -8.18
CA GLU A 589 39.80 6.29 -9.37
C GLU A 589 40.54 7.62 -9.13
N MET A 590 40.40 8.21 -7.95
CA MET A 590 41.09 9.44 -7.56
C MET A 590 42.61 9.26 -7.53
N THR A 591 43.09 8.17 -6.95
CA THR A 591 44.54 7.88 -6.91
C THR A 591 45.09 7.74 -8.33
N ARG A 592 44.40 7.08 -9.22
CA ARG A 592 44.79 6.94 -10.64
C ARG A 592 44.79 8.29 -11.37
N ASN A 593 43.79 9.14 -11.11
CA ASN A 593 43.70 10.48 -11.69
C ASN A 593 44.80 11.39 -11.15
N ALA A 594 45.15 11.29 -9.86
CA ALA A 594 46.26 12.02 -9.26
C ALA A 594 47.59 11.62 -9.91
N GLN A 595 47.86 10.34 -10.02
CA GLN A 595 49.05 9.82 -10.69
C GLN A 595 49.14 10.32 -12.12
N ARG A 596 48.05 10.18 -12.88
CA ARG A 596 47.97 10.68 -14.26
C ARG A 596 48.28 12.17 -14.32
N ARG A 597 47.72 12.99 -13.44
CA ARG A 597 47.91 14.44 -13.42
C ARG A 597 49.33 14.81 -13.06
N VAL A 598 49.96 14.17 -12.08
CA VAL A 598 51.38 14.37 -11.74
C VAL A 598 52.28 14.07 -12.94
N VAL A 599 52.05 12.96 -13.64
CA VAL A 599 52.78 12.59 -14.83
C VAL A 599 52.56 13.59 -15.97
N VAL A 600 51.32 13.99 -16.23
CA VAL A 600 50.98 14.99 -17.25
C VAL A 600 51.62 16.34 -16.95
N GLU A 601 51.58 16.81 -15.71
CA GLU A 601 52.24 18.09 -15.31
C GLU A 601 53.77 18.03 -15.45
N TYR A 602 54.36 16.87 -15.12
CA TYR A 602 55.78 16.64 -15.33
C TYR A 602 56.15 16.68 -16.81
N LEU A 603 55.41 15.99 -17.65
CA LEU A 603 55.59 16.01 -19.10
C LEU A 603 55.29 17.39 -19.70
N GLN A 604 54.32 18.09 -19.18
CA GLN A 604 54.00 19.46 -19.58
C GLN A 604 55.16 20.41 -19.28
N ALA A 605 55.86 20.22 -18.12
CA ALA A 605 57.04 21.00 -17.79
C ALA A 605 58.21 20.77 -18.81
N ILE A 606 58.36 19.55 -19.33
CA ILE A 606 59.28 19.25 -20.44
C ILE A 606 58.89 20.03 -21.71
N MET A 607 57.59 20.02 -22.05
CA MET A 607 57.07 20.64 -23.26
C MET A 607 57.13 22.19 -23.23
N GLN A 608 57.23 22.78 -22.05
CA GLN A 608 57.46 24.23 -21.87
C GLN A 608 58.86 24.72 -22.19
N LYS A 609 59.81 23.79 -22.49
CA LYS A 609 61.22 24.12 -22.85
C LYS A 609 61.92 24.99 -21.82
N ARG A 610 61.65 24.79 -20.52
CA ARG A 610 62.24 25.56 -19.42
C ARG A 610 63.74 25.30 -19.29
N ILE A 611 64.20 24.15 -19.79
CA ILE A 611 65.60 23.75 -19.86
C ILE A 611 65.95 23.36 -21.28
N SER A 612 67.24 23.57 -21.67
CA SER A 612 67.86 22.99 -22.83
C SER A 612 69.24 22.53 -22.41
N PHE A 613 69.55 21.26 -22.62
CA PHE A 613 70.82 20.68 -22.22
C PHE A 613 71.91 21.16 -23.13
N ARG A 614 73.05 21.63 -22.56
CA ARG A 614 74.15 22.25 -23.29
C ARG A 614 75.15 21.22 -23.82
N ASN A 615 75.33 20.13 -23.08
CA ASN A 615 76.30 19.07 -23.37
C ASN A 615 75.81 17.68 -22.96
N ALA A 616 76.57 16.65 -23.30
CA ALA A 616 76.22 15.22 -23.01
C ALA A 616 76.14 14.94 -21.52
N GLU A 617 76.94 15.64 -20.70
CA GLU A 617 76.97 15.42 -19.24
C GLU A 617 75.68 15.98 -18.57
N GLU A 618 75.25 17.18 -18.98
CA GLU A 618 73.98 17.72 -18.53
C GLU A 618 72.81 16.86 -18.94
N ARG A 619 72.77 16.28 -20.18
CA ARG A 619 71.76 15.35 -20.64
C ARG A 619 71.74 14.09 -19.79
N LYS A 620 72.89 13.47 -19.56
CA LYS A 620 73.00 12.25 -18.75
C LYS A 620 72.50 12.52 -17.33
N LYS A 621 72.99 13.58 -16.70
CA LYS A 621 72.58 14.01 -15.36
C LYS A 621 71.06 14.26 -15.28
N GLY A 622 70.50 14.93 -16.29
CA GLY A 622 69.08 15.20 -16.38
C GLY A 622 68.26 13.91 -16.55
N ALA A 623 68.70 13.00 -17.43
CA ALA A 623 68.03 11.73 -17.68
C ALA A 623 68.09 10.82 -16.43
N GLU A 624 69.23 10.68 -15.79
CA GLU A 624 69.39 9.90 -14.54
C GLU A 624 68.45 10.41 -13.45
N ARG A 625 68.34 11.73 -13.33
CA ARG A 625 67.41 12.38 -12.41
C ARG A 625 65.95 12.08 -12.75
N MET A 626 65.53 12.21 -14.00
CA MET A 626 64.19 11.90 -14.46
C MET A 626 63.82 10.44 -14.17
N ILE A 627 64.73 9.50 -14.38
CA ILE A 627 64.49 8.08 -14.07
C ILE A 627 64.30 7.87 -12.57
N LYS A 628 65.14 8.53 -11.75
CA LYS A 628 65.02 8.50 -10.30
C LYS A 628 63.64 9.07 -9.85
N GLU A 629 63.25 10.24 -10.36
CA GLU A 629 62.00 10.89 -10.04
C GLU A 629 60.81 10.07 -10.50
N ALA A 630 60.83 9.47 -11.68
CA ALA A 630 59.82 8.53 -12.16
C ALA A 630 59.65 7.32 -11.22
N THR A 631 60.79 6.81 -10.67
CA THR A 631 60.76 5.72 -9.69
C THR A 631 60.16 6.18 -8.36
N GLN A 632 60.46 7.42 -7.91
CA GLN A 632 59.88 7.98 -6.71
C GLN A 632 58.37 8.13 -6.84
N PHE A 633 57.88 8.69 -7.95
CA PHE A 633 56.43 8.80 -8.21
C PHE A 633 55.77 7.43 -8.28
N ARG A 634 56.40 6.42 -8.93
CA ARG A 634 55.89 5.07 -8.94
C ARG A 634 55.78 4.51 -7.52
N ALA A 635 56.79 4.62 -6.71
CA ALA A 635 56.82 4.14 -5.34
C ALA A 635 55.73 4.81 -4.47
N LEU A 636 55.54 6.15 -4.64
CA LEU A 636 54.49 6.91 -3.98
C LEU A 636 53.11 6.32 -4.33
N PHE A 637 52.77 6.22 -5.60
CA PHE A 637 51.45 5.78 -6.03
C PHE A 637 51.21 4.28 -5.79
N GLN A 638 52.23 3.43 -5.79
CA GLN A 638 52.18 2.06 -5.32
C GLN A 638 51.82 1.96 -3.83
N LYS A 639 52.35 2.88 -3.02
CA LYS A 639 52.01 2.96 -1.59
C LYS A 639 50.56 3.43 -1.38
N LEU A 640 50.08 4.36 -2.21
CA LEU A 640 48.74 4.96 -2.11
C LEU A 640 47.65 4.12 -2.77
N SER A 641 47.99 3.23 -3.70
CA SER A 641 47.03 2.40 -4.45
C SER A 641 47.00 0.98 -3.93
N SER A 642 45.80 0.42 -3.85
CA SER A 642 45.61 -1.04 -3.59
C SER A 642 45.72 -1.88 -4.88
N SER A 643 45.78 -1.27 -6.07
CA SER A 643 45.79 -1.96 -7.36
C SER A 643 47.08 -1.70 -8.13
N HIS A 644 47.67 -2.75 -8.76
CA HIS A 644 48.89 -2.65 -9.58
C HIS A 644 48.65 -2.15 -11.01
N ASP A 645 47.40 -1.80 -11.38
CA ASP A 645 47.02 -1.51 -12.78
C ASP A 645 47.58 -0.18 -13.32
N SER A 646 48.12 0.69 -12.46
CA SER A 646 48.59 2.04 -12.83
C SER A 646 50.08 2.17 -12.94
N ASP A 647 50.86 1.07 -12.80
CA ASP A 647 52.34 1.10 -12.75
C ASP A 647 53.00 1.67 -14.03
N HIS A 648 52.30 1.61 -15.16
CA HIS A 648 52.84 2.03 -16.46
C HIS A 648 52.79 3.53 -16.77
N LEU A 649 52.06 4.33 -15.97
CA LEU A 649 51.94 5.78 -16.27
C LEU A 649 53.29 6.54 -16.08
N CYS A 650 54.05 6.21 -15.03
CA CYS A 650 55.34 6.81 -14.75
C CYS A 650 56.43 6.39 -15.76
N ASP A 651 56.19 5.31 -16.51
CA ASP A 651 57.12 4.83 -17.57
C ASP A 651 57.28 5.86 -18.72
N ALA A 652 56.30 6.75 -18.90
CA ALA A 652 56.38 7.81 -19.91
C ALA A 652 57.52 8.78 -19.63
N ILE A 653 57.74 9.12 -18.34
CA ILE A 653 58.85 9.96 -17.92
C ILE A 653 60.20 9.28 -18.18
N ALA A 654 60.30 7.99 -17.81
CA ALA A 654 61.51 7.18 -18.03
C ALA A 654 61.79 6.98 -19.52
N ALA A 655 60.78 6.71 -20.35
CA ALA A 655 60.94 6.60 -21.78
C ALA A 655 61.46 7.87 -22.47
N ILE A 656 61.02 9.05 -22.00
CA ILE A 656 61.57 10.32 -22.47
C ILE A 656 63.01 10.51 -21.96
N ALA A 657 63.31 10.11 -20.75
CA ALA A 657 64.65 10.18 -20.18
C ALA A 657 65.65 9.38 -21.02
N GLU A 658 65.27 8.20 -21.52
CA GLU A 658 66.12 7.43 -22.42
C GLU A 658 66.44 8.17 -23.71
N VAL A 659 65.49 8.89 -24.29
CA VAL A 659 65.74 9.77 -25.45
C VAL A 659 66.79 10.84 -25.11
N PHE A 660 66.84 11.36 -23.90
CA PHE A 660 67.85 12.31 -23.47
C PHE A 660 69.19 11.68 -23.12
N ASN A 661 69.19 10.46 -22.56
CA ASN A 661 70.34 9.74 -22.12
C ASN A 661 71.21 9.21 -23.26
N LEU A 662 70.61 9.02 -24.42
CA LEU A 662 71.26 8.47 -25.59
C LEU A 662 72.52 9.29 -25.95
N THR A 663 73.68 8.68 -26.00
CA THR A 663 74.99 9.32 -26.32
C THR A 663 75.24 9.46 -27.79
N ASP A 664 74.83 8.48 -28.59
CA ASP A 664 75.05 8.46 -30.03
C ASP A 664 73.85 9.07 -30.78
N PRO A 665 73.99 10.27 -31.37
CA PRO A 665 72.88 10.92 -32.07
C PRO A 665 72.38 10.11 -33.27
N SER A 666 73.16 9.19 -33.84
CA SER A 666 72.78 8.37 -35.00
C SER A 666 71.69 7.37 -34.65
N LEU A 667 71.57 6.94 -33.39
CA LEU A 667 70.56 6.04 -32.89
C LEU A 667 69.27 6.74 -32.40
N LEU A 668 69.25 8.09 -32.42
CA LEU A 668 68.15 8.90 -31.89
C LEU A 668 66.80 8.61 -32.58
N TYR A 669 66.87 8.31 -33.89
CA TYR A 669 65.71 7.92 -34.66
C TYR A 669 65.07 6.63 -34.11
N LEU A 670 65.89 5.63 -33.73
CA LEU A 670 65.41 4.35 -33.22
C LEU A 670 64.74 4.54 -31.88
N GLU A 671 65.32 5.34 -30.98
CA GLU A 671 64.77 5.61 -29.68
C GLU A 671 63.46 6.37 -29.72
N VAL A 672 63.38 7.42 -30.57
CA VAL A 672 62.15 8.14 -30.83
C VAL A 672 61.10 7.24 -31.48
N SER A 673 61.47 6.35 -32.38
CA SER A 673 60.52 5.36 -32.96
C SER A 673 59.97 4.43 -31.90
N THR A 674 60.78 3.98 -30.95
CA THR A 674 60.35 3.16 -29.80
C THR A 674 59.41 3.93 -28.91
N LEU A 675 59.68 5.18 -28.60
CA LEU A 675 58.79 6.08 -27.82
C LEU A 675 57.42 6.24 -28.49
N VAL A 676 57.37 6.50 -29.82
CA VAL A 676 56.15 6.65 -30.57
C VAL A 676 55.38 5.33 -30.66
N SER A 677 56.05 4.18 -30.77
CA SER A 677 55.41 2.89 -30.79
C SER A 677 54.76 2.57 -29.41
N LYS A 678 55.40 2.96 -28.31
CA LYS A 678 54.92 2.78 -26.95
C LYS A 678 53.76 3.75 -26.61
N TYR A 679 53.82 4.98 -27.12
CA TYR A 679 52.84 6.07 -26.89
C TYR A 679 52.35 6.64 -28.23
N PRO A 680 51.37 5.95 -28.87
CA PRO A 680 50.90 6.40 -30.19
C PRO A 680 50.14 7.73 -30.24
N ASP A 681 49.77 8.26 -29.06
CA ASP A 681 49.12 9.55 -28.88
C ASP A 681 50.10 10.73 -28.84
N ILE A 682 51.41 10.44 -28.89
CA ILE A 682 52.45 11.49 -29.03
C ILE A 682 52.37 12.15 -30.41
N ARG A 683 52.40 13.47 -30.42
CA ARG A 683 52.29 14.26 -31.67
C ARG A 683 53.67 14.71 -32.12
N GLU A 684 53.77 15.07 -33.39
CA GLU A 684 54.97 15.61 -33.98
C GLU A 684 55.55 16.84 -33.19
N GLU A 685 54.62 17.70 -32.71
CA GLU A 685 54.98 18.87 -31.92
C GLU A 685 55.70 18.48 -30.59
N HIS A 686 55.25 17.37 -29.96
CA HIS A 686 55.91 16.84 -28.75
C HIS A 686 57.32 16.38 -29.06
N ILE A 687 57.50 15.62 -30.16
CA ILE A 687 58.79 15.11 -30.56
C ILE A 687 59.75 16.27 -30.91
N MET A 688 59.30 17.27 -31.66
CA MET A 688 60.10 18.47 -31.98
C MET A 688 60.54 19.19 -30.71
N THR A 689 59.67 19.21 -29.72
CA THR A 689 60.01 19.86 -28.43
C THR A 689 61.03 19.04 -27.63
N LEU A 690 60.89 17.73 -27.56
CA LEU A 690 61.89 16.84 -26.93
C LEU A 690 63.27 17.00 -27.59
N LEU A 691 63.32 17.04 -28.91
CA LEU A 691 64.57 17.23 -29.63
C LEU A 691 65.16 18.64 -29.44
N ALA A 692 64.34 19.63 -29.19
CA ALA A 692 64.77 20.99 -28.87
C ALA A 692 65.34 21.08 -27.44
N VAL A 693 64.70 20.40 -26.45
CA VAL A 693 65.15 20.30 -25.05
C VAL A 693 66.49 19.55 -24.97
N ARG A 694 66.62 18.47 -25.76
CA ARG A 694 67.85 17.70 -25.85
C ARG A 694 69.06 18.54 -26.31
N GLY A 695 68.89 19.45 -27.26
CA GLY A 695 69.84 20.51 -27.62
C GLY A 695 70.89 20.16 -28.67
N ASP A 696 71.17 18.88 -28.95
CA ASP A 696 72.21 18.41 -29.91
C ASP A 696 71.68 17.91 -31.27
N ALA A 697 70.38 17.83 -31.45
CA ALA A 697 69.77 17.39 -32.69
C ALA A 697 69.83 18.47 -33.78
N SER A 698 70.52 18.19 -34.88
CA SER A 698 70.60 19.13 -36.02
C SER A 698 69.23 19.30 -36.71
N ARG A 699 69.08 20.34 -37.52
CA ARG A 699 67.84 20.61 -38.22
C ARG A 699 67.49 19.46 -39.19
N ASP A 700 68.50 18.97 -39.91
CA ASP A 700 68.30 17.88 -40.86
C ASP A 700 67.92 16.54 -40.19
N MET A 701 68.50 16.29 -39.01
CA MET A 701 68.17 15.12 -38.19
C MET A 701 66.74 15.19 -37.70
N LYS A 702 66.27 16.35 -37.22
CA LYS A 702 64.87 16.56 -36.81
C LYS A 702 63.90 16.32 -37.93
N GLN A 703 64.21 16.81 -39.13
CA GLN A 703 63.41 16.63 -40.33
C GLN A 703 63.33 15.18 -40.73
N MET A 704 64.45 14.46 -40.78
CA MET A 704 64.54 13.02 -41.07
C MET A 704 63.73 12.17 -40.10
N ILE A 705 63.80 12.43 -38.83
CA ILE A 705 63.02 11.73 -37.79
C ILE A 705 61.52 11.89 -38.07
N ILE A 706 61.05 13.09 -38.34
CA ILE A 706 59.64 13.39 -38.59
C ILE A 706 59.16 12.72 -39.89
N GLU A 707 59.92 12.83 -40.97
CA GLU A 707 59.59 12.19 -42.25
C GLU A 707 59.47 10.69 -42.12
N THR A 708 60.38 10.06 -41.37
CA THR A 708 60.33 8.61 -41.11
C THR A 708 59.20 8.19 -40.24
N LEU A 709 58.83 8.94 -39.25
CA LEU A 709 57.68 8.71 -38.39
C LEU A 709 56.34 8.90 -39.11
N SER A 710 56.26 9.85 -40.04
CA SER A 710 55.10 10.07 -40.90
C SER A 710 54.85 8.92 -41.86
N GLN A 711 55.92 8.22 -42.31
CA GLN A 711 55.85 7.05 -43.17
C GLN A 711 55.50 5.76 -42.42
N ASN A 712 55.86 5.66 -41.16
CA ASN A 712 55.65 4.50 -40.28
C ASN A 712 54.61 4.76 -39.19
N LYS A 713 53.39 5.20 -39.59
CA LYS A 713 52.30 5.35 -38.60
C LYS A 713 52.02 4.03 -37.89
N PRO A 714 52.19 3.94 -36.58
CA PRO A 714 51.93 2.70 -35.85
C PRO A 714 50.44 2.33 -36.00
N SER A 715 50.17 1.06 -36.28
CA SER A 715 48.83 0.49 -36.25
C SER A 715 48.25 0.64 -34.83
N ALA A 716 47.07 1.22 -34.73
CA ALA A 716 46.43 1.56 -33.49
C ALA A 716 46.00 0.31 -32.68
N ALA A 717 46.88 -0.21 -31.86
CA ALA A 717 46.57 -1.15 -30.78
C ALA A 717 47.49 -0.85 -29.60
N ALA A 718 47.36 0.33 -29.01
CA ALA A 718 48.12 0.64 -27.80
C ALA A 718 47.40 -0.01 -26.58
N SER A 719 48.10 -0.90 -25.91
CA SER A 719 47.69 -1.44 -24.59
C SER A 719 47.88 -0.44 -23.45
N ILE A 720 48.44 0.75 -23.74
CA ILE A 720 48.76 1.79 -22.74
C ILE A 720 47.75 2.95 -22.90
N PRO A 721 47.17 3.45 -21.79
CA PRO A 721 46.27 4.61 -21.85
C PRO A 721 47.00 5.85 -22.41
N PRO A 722 46.33 6.68 -23.22
CA PRO A 722 46.93 7.86 -23.84
C PRO A 722 47.38 8.87 -22.75
N VAL A 723 48.59 9.29 -22.78
CA VAL A 723 49.21 10.22 -21.79
C VAL A 723 49.46 11.60 -22.41
N PHE A 724 49.81 11.65 -23.69
CA PHE A 724 50.23 12.86 -24.40
C PHE A 724 49.08 13.68 -24.97
N ARG A 725 47.87 13.09 -25.04
CA ARG A 725 46.68 13.72 -25.63
C ARG A 725 46.38 15.09 -25.03
N ASP A 726 46.53 15.21 -23.71
CA ASP A 726 46.12 16.41 -22.92
C ASP A 726 47.27 17.40 -22.73
N ILE A 727 48.48 17.10 -23.25
CA ILE A 727 49.68 17.89 -23.11
C ILE A 727 49.74 18.96 -24.24
N ALA A 728 49.80 20.24 -23.86
CA ALA A 728 49.92 21.32 -24.80
C ALA A 728 51.41 21.68 -25.04
N VAL A 729 51.77 21.92 -26.30
CA VAL A 729 53.09 22.42 -26.66
C VAL A 729 53.00 23.93 -26.83
N THR A 730 53.83 24.69 -26.17
CA THR A 730 53.97 26.13 -26.34
C THR A 730 54.51 26.40 -27.77
N SER A 731 53.63 26.82 -28.67
CA SER A 731 54.04 27.27 -29.99
C SER A 731 54.85 28.59 -29.87
N THR A 732 56.13 28.51 -30.11
CA THR A 732 56.96 29.71 -30.34
C THR A 732 56.63 30.29 -31.74
N VAL A 733 55.43 30.81 -31.89
CA VAL A 733 55.17 31.78 -32.97
C VAL A 733 55.46 33.14 -32.35
N PRO A 734 56.48 33.92 -32.84
CA PRO A 734 56.63 35.29 -32.42
C PRO A 734 55.32 35.99 -32.82
N LYS A 735 54.63 36.61 -31.87
CA LYS A 735 53.63 37.62 -32.20
C LYS A 735 54.35 38.72 -32.93
N LEU A 736 54.46 38.65 -34.26
CA LEU A 736 54.70 39.79 -35.10
C LEU A 736 53.55 40.76 -34.81
N LEU A 737 53.93 41.86 -34.18
CA LEU A 737 53.13 43.04 -33.97
C LEU A 737 52.29 43.37 -35.21
N LYS A 738 51.00 43.42 -35.06
CA LYS A 738 50.12 44.37 -35.74
C LYS A 738 49.28 45.09 -34.72
#